data_2ebf6a089b41b478fc2fc4c28e2a6f8d
#
_entry.id   2ebf6a089b41b478fc2fc4c28e2a6f8d
#
_cell.length_a   1.000
_cell.length_b   1.000
_cell.length_c   1.000
_cell.angle_alpha   90.00
_cell.angle_beta   90.00
_cell.angle_gamma   90.00
#
_symmetry.space_group_name_H-M   'P 1'
#
loop_
_entity.id
_entity.type
_entity.pdbx_description
1 polymer ?
#
loop_
_entity_poly.entity_id
_entity_poly.type
_entity_poly.pdbx_seq_one_letter_code
_entity_poly.pdbx_strand_id
1 'polypeptide(L)'
;MNFRSSLACTSSDIARWGLRSILKRQGGVLPGRIAMKIDPELLSDLASLVDRSVVITGTNGKTTTSNLIADAVAVSGATVVCNRAGNNMEPGVVGALLEARGGLKHTSSGKRVGVFECDELYTVRVLPKLKPTYFVLLNLFRDQLDRYGEIDHTQEVIAHALELSPATTLIYNADDPLCAAIAARVPNASIAFGIDGATNTESDRISDSRFCSQCNAPLEYDYVQYGQLGAYHCPSCGWARPALVRRVTGVELGCDGYGFDLVFGSASDAAAVNIATRYNGLYMVYNVAAAFFAAHELGVDTALLQPTLDAYVPAGGRMGRWDIAGRTVEANLAKNPVGFDRQIQSIKTAGGRLCAFFLNDNDADGHDVSWIYDVDFERIADTPGLVAFAGGTRAHDMQVRLKYAGIDAAIISDVAQAIGAVADEAADGTFYAVANYTAFPPLVKELDGLKGTDAATVAAHAAPCADGSAVPTDIAPVELSRPLRIVYLYPDALNLYGDGGNVIALERRCAWRGIPVRVDEVRMGKTLDLTDADIVMMGGGADRDQLAVAHELLAQKDKVAAYVEDGGSLLAICGSYQLLGRSYYMGDDRIEGLGVIAAETVRGSDRLIGNVAVKTDLAPEPFVGFENHGGRTLLDADATPLGTSIVTGTGNNGDDGFEGLIYKGVIGTYLHGPALPKNPELADWLITHALERRGDAQATALLPLKPLDDTYEHAAHDAAMKLLP
;
A
#
# COMPACT_ATOMS: atom_id res chain seq x y z
N MET A 1 -40.70 -10.56 0.73
CA MET A 1 -40.39 -9.16 1.15
C MET A 1 -41.53 -8.69 2.03
N ASN A 2 -41.22 -8.14 3.20
CA ASN A 2 -42.16 -7.55 4.13
C ASN A 2 -42.53 -6.10 3.70
N PHE A 3 -43.47 -5.42 4.42
CA PHE A 3 -43.88 -4.05 4.09
C PHE A 3 -42.72 -3.06 4.14
N ARG A 4 -41.79 -3.25 5.10
CA ARG A 4 -40.62 -2.39 5.29
C ARG A 4 -39.65 -2.49 4.10
N SER A 5 -39.37 -3.72 3.64
CA SER A 5 -38.55 -3.96 2.46
C SER A 5 -39.18 -3.40 1.17
N SER A 6 -40.51 -3.49 1.05
CA SER A 6 -41.23 -2.90 -0.09
C SER A 6 -41.12 -1.37 -0.11
N LEU A 7 -41.25 -0.71 1.05
CA LEU A 7 -41.06 0.73 1.19
C LEU A 7 -39.64 1.16 0.87
N ALA A 8 -38.63 0.39 1.38
CA ALA A 8 -37.22 0.62 1.10
C ALA A 8 -36.91 0.55 -0.40
N CYS A 9 -37.43 -0.46 -1.09
CA CYS A 9 -37.32 -0.60 -2.53
C CYS A 9 -37.90 0.59 -3.31
N THR A 10 -39.13 1.01 -2.96
CA THR A 10 -39.81 2.14 -3.63
C THR A 10 -39.02 3.42 -3.42
N SER A 11 -38.55 3.68 -2.20
CA SER A 11 -37.75 4.88 -1.88
C SER A 11 -36.44 4.91 -2.66
N SER A 12 -35.78 3.76 -2.83
CA SER A 12 -34.60 3.63 -3.66
C SER A 12 -34.88 3.92 -5.15
N ASP A 13 -36.02 3.44 -5.67
CA ASP A 13 -36.40 3.69 -7.07
C ASP A 13 -36.66 5.20 -7.31
N ILE A 14 -37.32 5.90 -6.38
CA ILE A 14 -37.54 7.33 -6.43
C ILE A 14 -36.21 8.09 -6.39
N ALA A 15 -35.29 7.70 -5.46
CA ALA A 15 -33.96 8.32 -5.35
C ALA A 15 -33.16 8.13 -6.64
N ARG A 16 -33.20 6.94 -7.22
CA ARG A 16 -32.52 6.63 -8.50
C ARG A 16 -33.08 7.42 -9.66
N TRP A 17 -34.41 7.53 -9.75
CA TRP A 17 -35.07 8.35 -10.75
C TRP A 17 -34.67 9.83 -10.63
N GLY A 18 -34.69 10.39 -9.42
CA GLY A 18 -34.27 11.77 -9.17
C GLY A 18 -32.81 12.03 -9.56
N LEU A 19 -31.89 11.13 -9.19
CA LEU A 19 -30.47 11.24 -9.54
C LEU A 19 -30.23 11.20 -11.06
N ARG A 20 -30.90 10.29 -11.77
CA ARG A 20 -30.76 10.16 -13.23
C ARG A 20 -31.43 11.28 -14.00
N SER A 21 -32.68 11.64 -13.62
CA SER A 21 -33.52 12.57 -14.38
C SER A 21 -33.21 14.02 -14.07
N ILE A 22 -32.91 14.37 -12.81
CA ILE A 22 -32.72 15.75 -12.36
C ILE A 22 -31.24 16.10 -12.31
N LEU A 23 -30.39 15.23 -11.69
CA LEU A 23 -29.00 15.54 -11.44
C LEU A 23 -28.06 14.99 -12.53
N LYS A 24 -28.55 14.22 -13.50
CA LYS A 24 -27.79 13.56 -14.59
C LYS A 24 -26.56 12.78 -14.05
N ARG A 25 -26.67 12.20 -12.85
CA ARG A 25 -25.63 11.41 -12.20
C ARG A 25 -26.04 9.94 -12.12
N GLN A 26 -25.09 9.04 -12.30
CA GLN A 26 -25.30 7.62 -11.94
C GLN A 26 -25.34 7.53 -10.42
N GLY A 27 -26.40 6.94 -9.86
CA GLY A 27 -26.74 7.01 -8.43
C GLY A 27 -25.74 6.36 -7.45
N GLY A 28 -24.75 5.63 -7.90
CA GLY A 28 -23.71 5.03 -7.07
C GLY A 28 -24.29 4.29 -5.83
N VAL A 29 -23.77 4.63 -4.67
CA VAL A 29 -24.11 3.99 -3.37
C VAL A 29 -25.38 4.60 -2.74
N LEU A 30 -25.80 5.82 -3.15
CA LEU A 30 -26.86 6.58 -2.46
C LEU A 30 -28.24 5.89 -2.44
N PRO A 31 -28.75 5.29 -3.53
CA PRO A 31 -30.01 4.55 -3.50
C PRO A 31 -30.01 3.39 -2.51
N GLY A 32 -28.89 2.63 -2.42
CA GLY A 32 -28.70 1.58 -1.44
C GLY A 32 -28.68 2.11 0.00
N ARG A 33 -27.97 3.22 0.26
CA ARG A 33 -27.95 3.87 1.59
C ARG A 33 -29.33 4.30 2.06
N ILE A 34 -30.13 4.88 1.16
CA ILE A 34 -31.52 5.31 1.49
C ILE A 34 -32.36 4.08 1.82
N ALA A 35 -32.29 3.03 1.01
CA ALA A 35 -33.04 1.81 1.24
C ALA A 35 -32.66 1.15 2.57
N MET A 36 -31.39 1.05 2.90
CA MET A 36 -30.88 0.44 4.13
C MET A 36 -31.18 1.30 5.39
N LYS A 37 -31.35 2.61 5.28
CA LYS A 37 -31.88 3.41 6.41
C LYS A 37 -33.32 3.03 6.77
N ILE A 38 -34.10 2.61 5.78
CA ILE A 38 -35.49 2.19 5.97
C ILE A 38 -35.52 0.74 6.44
N ASP A 39 -34.72 -0.13 5.83
CA ASP A 39 -34.64 -1.53 6.16
C ASP A 39 -33.17 -2.04 6.19
N PRO A 40 -32.54 -2.09 7.37
CA PRO A 40 -31.15 -2.56 7.54
C PRO A 40 -30.92 -4.03 7.14
N GLU A 41 -31.98 -4.86 7.12
CA GLU A 41 -31.93 -6.27 6.75
C GLU A 41 -32.31 -6.53 5.29
N LEU A 42 -32.47 -5.48 4.49
CA LEU A 42 -32.92 -5.55 3.10
C LEU A 42 -32.04 -6.49 2.24
N LEU A 43 -30.73 -6.55 2.50
CA LEU A 43 -29.83 -7.44 1.75
C LEU A 43 -30.26 -8.92 1.89
N SER A 44 -30.67 -9.36 3.07
CA SER A 44 -31.16 -10.73 3.29
C SER A 44 -32.40 -11.06 2.44
N ASP A 45 -33.32 -10.11 2.30
CA ASP A 45 -34.50 -10.28 1.44
C ASP A 45 -34.13 -10.29 -0.06
N LEU A 46 -33.18 -9.42 -0.46
CA LEU A 46 -32.74 -9.31 -1.86
C LEU A 46 -31.83 -10.48 -2.29
N ALA A 47 -31.17 -11.17 -1.37
CA ALA A 47 -30.33 -12.31 -1.68
C ALA A 47 -31.06 -13.42 -2.45
N SER A 48 -32.38 -13.58 -2.18
CA SER A 48 -33.24 -14.55 -2.89
C SER A 48 -33.48 -14.22 -4.38
N LEU A 49 -33.10 -13.03 -4.84
CA LEU A 49 -33.23 -12.67 -6.25
C LEU A 49 -32.23 -13.37 -7.16
N VAL A 50 -31.12 -13.89 -6.62
CA VAL A 50 -30.11 -14.64 -7.35
C VAL A 50 -30.09 -16.10 -6.90
N ASP A 51 -29.81 -17.01 -7.81
CA ASP A 51 -29.80 -18.46 -7.53
C ASP A 51 -28.44 -18.91 -6.98
N ARG A 52 -27.37 -18.26 -7.44
CA ARG A 52 -26.00 -18.41 -6.96
C ARG A 52 -25.32 -17.05 -6.90
N SER A 53 -24.37 -16.91 -6.03
CA SER A 53 -23.58 -15.69 -5.97
C SER A 53 -22.13 -15.95 -5.57
N VAL A 54 -21.26 -15.05 -6.00
CA VAL A 54 -19.85 -14.99 -5.63
C VAL A 54 -19.54 -13.59 -5.11
N VAL A 55 -18.82 -13.53 -4.00
CA VAL A 55 -18.28 -12.29 -3.42
C VAL A 55 -16.77 -12.31 -3.57
N ILE A 56 -16.21 -11.20 -4.05
CA ILE A 56 -14.77 -11.05 -4.31
C ILE A 56 -14.22 -10.00 -3.36
N THR A 57 -13.15 -10.33 -2.63
CA THR A 57 -12.41 -9.42 -1.77
C THR A 57 -10.90 -9.59 -1.90
N GLY A 58 -10.14 -8.69 -1.28
CA GLY A 58 -8.69 -8.64 -1.30
C GLY A 58 -8.19 -7.23 -1.59
N THR A 59 -7.00 -6.88 -1.18
CA THR A 59 -6.47 -5.53 -1.29
C THR A 59 -6.44 -5.02 -2.73
N ASN A 60 -5.93 -5.84 -3.64
CA ASN A 60 -5.78 -5.50 -5.06
C ASN A 60 -6.55 -6.48 -5.98
N GLY A 61 -7.00 -5.98 -7.13
CA GLY A 61 -7.60 -6.80 -8.18
C GLY A 61 -9.11 -7.02 -8.11
N LYS A 62 -9.81 -6.61 -7.04
CA LYS A 62 -11.26 -6.82 -6.82
C LYS A 62 -12.12 -6.50 -8.04
N THR A 63 -12.04 -5.27 -8.56
CA THR A 63 -12.87 -4.80 -9.67
C THR A 63 -12.58 -5.54 -10.97
N THR A 64 -11.32 -5.83 -11.27
CA THR A 64 -10.91 -6.58 -12.45
C THR A 64 -11.46 -8.00 -12.39
N THR A 65 -11.26 -8.69 -11.28
CA THR A 65 -11.71 -10.08 -11.09
C THR A 65 -13.23 -10.18 -11.11
N SER A 66 -13.95 -9.30 -10.41
CA SER A 66 -15.41 -9.31 -10.39
C SER A 66 -16.03 -9.06 -11.78
N ASN A 67 -15.47 -8.12 -12.55
CA ASN A 67 -15.94 -7.82 -13.89
C ASN A 67 -15.65 -8.98 -14.87
N LEU A 68 -14.48 -9.60 -14.80
CA LEU A 68 -14.16 -10.79 -15.61
C LEU A 68 -15.07 -11.98 -15.30
N ILE A 69 -15.36 -12.25 -14.00
CA ILE A 69 -16.33 -13.29 -13.63
C ILE A 69 -17.70 -12.94 -14.21
N ALA A 70 -18.15 -11.71 -14.06
CA ALA A 70 -19.45 -11.25 -14.53
C ALA A 70 -19.59 -11.41 -16.05
N ASP A 71 -18.53 -11.07 -16.80
CA ASP A 71 -18.50 -11.20 -18.25
C ASP A 71 -18.49 -12.67 -18.70
N ALA A 72 -17.66 -13.52 -18.08
CA ALA A 72 -17.62 -14.96 -18.37
C ALA A 72 -18.97 -15.65 -18.08
N VAL A 73 -19.60 -15.31 -16.96
CA VAL A 73 -20.92 -15.85 -16.58
C VAL A 73 -22.01 -15.33 -17.55
N ALA A 74 -21.94 -14.07 -17.99
CA ALA A 74 -22.90 -13.52 -18.94
C ALA A 74 -22.81 -14.19 -20.33
N VAL A 75 -21.60 -14.43 -20.83
CA VAL A 75 -21.36 -15.14 -22.10
C VAL A 75 -21.89 -16.58 -22.05
N SER A 76 -21.92 -17.22 -20.86
CA SER A 76 -22.53 -18.55 -20.71
C SER A 76 -24.06 -18.56 -20.75
N GLY A 77 -24.71 -17.38 -20.91
CA GLY A 77 -26.16 -17.22 -21.04
C GLY A 77 -26.90 -17.04 -19.72
N ALA A 78 -26.19 -16.77 -18.61
CA ALA A 78 -26.80 -16.42 -17.35
C ALA A 78 -27.13 -14.92 -17.28
N THR A 79 -28.14 -14.56 -16.46
CA THR A 79 -28.44 -13.16 -16.10
C THR A 79 -27.60 -12.77 -14.90
N VAL A 80 -26.72 -11.79 -15.08
CA VAL A 80 -25.74 -11.38 -14.07
C VAL A 80 -26.15 -10.09 -13.38
N VAL A 81 -26.01 -10.05 -12.06
CA VAL A 81 -26.07 -8.83 -11.25
C VAL A 81 -24.66 -8.55 -10.71
N CYS A 82 -24.12 -7.39 -11.01
CA CYS A 82 -22.76 -7.03 -10.59
C CYS A 82 -22.68 -5.53 -10.22
N ASN A 83 -21.95 -5.20 -9.17
CA ASN A 83 -21.63 -3.81 -8.79
C ASN A 83 -20.39 -3.29 -9.54
N ARG A 84 -20.45 -3.33 -10.89
CA ARG A 84 -19.35 -3.08 -11.85
C ARG A 84 -18.55 -1.79 -11.64
N ALA A 85 -19.15 -0.79 -11.03
CA ALA A 85 -18.49 0.50 -10.78
C ALA A 85 -17.54 0.50 -9.56
N GLY A 86 -17.33 -0.66 -8.92
CA GLY A 86 -16.45 -0.77 -7.74
C GLY A 86 -17.08 -0.24 -6.44
N ASN A 87 -18.39 -0.15 -6.36
CA ASN A 87 -19.12 0.23 -5.13
C ASN A 87 -19.13 -0.95 -4.16
N ASN A 88 -18.03 -1.19 -3.47
CA ASN A 88 -17.69 -2.41 -2.73
C ASN A 88 -18.21 -2.46 -1.28
N MET A 89 -18.94 -1.47 -0.82
CA MET A 89 -19.59 -1.49 0.49
C MET A 89 -20.98 -2.13 0.41
N GLU A 90 -21.54 -2.59 1.54
CA GLU A 90 -22.89 -3.19 1.63
C GLU A 90 -23.99 -2.39 0.86
N PRO A 91 -24.08 -1.05 0.97
CA PRO A 91 -25.06 -0.28 0.18
C PRO A 91 -24.85 -0.38 -1.34
N GLY A 92 -23.62 -0.66 -1.81
CA GLY A 92 -23.33 -0.87 -3.23
C GLY A 92 -23.88 -2.21 -3.73
N VAL A 93 -23.73 -3.27 -2.95
CA VAL A 93 -24.31 -4.59 -3.23
C VAL A 93 -25.84 -4.53 -3.24
N VAL A 94 -26.43 -3.87 -2.24
CA VAL A 94 -27.89 -3.61 -2.18
C VAL A 94 -28.35 -2.82 -3.40
N GLY A 95 -27.61 -1.77 -3.78
CA GLY A 95 -27.93 -0.92 -4.94
C GLY A 95 -27.95 -1.71 -6.25
N ALA A 96 -26.97 -2.61 -6.46
CA ALA A 96 -26.92 -3.46 -7.65
C ALA A 96 -28.11 -4.44 -7.72
N LEU A 97 -28.45 -5.10 -6.61
CA LEU A 97 -29.61 -5.99 -6.53
C LEU A 97 -30.95 -5.26 -6.77
N LEU A 98 -31.10 -4.04 -6.19
CA LEU A 98 -32.29 -3.20 -6.40
C LEU A 98 -32.44 -2.76 -7.86
N GLU A 99 -31.35 -2.45 -8.53
CA GLU A 99 -31.33 -2.06 -9.94
C GLU A 99 -31.75 -3.21 -10.85
N ALA A 100 -31.24 -4.42 -10.60
CA ALA A 100 -31.50 -5.61 -11.40
C ALA A 100 -32.86 -6.25 -11.12
N ARG A 101 -33.53 -5.89 -10.02
CA ARG A 101 -34.75 -6.53 -9.49
C ARG A 101 -35.85 -6.76 -10.55
N GLY A 102 -36.09 -5.74 -11.39
CA GLY A 102 -37.12 -5.79 -12.42
C GLY A 102 -36.83 -6.85 -13.48
N GLY A 103 -35.61 -6.90 -14.00
CA GLY A 103 -35.17 -7.86 -15.01
C GLY A 103 -35.12 -9.30 -14.50
N LEU A 104 -34.65 -9.46 -13.25
CA LEU A 104 -34.50 -10.79 -12.63
C LEU A 104 -35.83 -11.55 -12.47
N LYS A 105 -36.96 -10.84 -12.34
CA LYS A 105 -38.27 -11.45 -12.23
C LYS A 105 -38.71 -12.20 -13.50
N HIS A 106 -38.12 -11.87 -14.65
CA HIS A 106 -38.42 -12.47 -15.94
C HIS A 106 -37.38 -13.52 -16.36
N THR A 107 -36.35 -13.75 -15.53
CA THR A 107 -35.32 -14.74 -15.77
C THR A 107 -35.68 -16.08 -15.17
N SER A 108 -35.44 -17.17 -15.91
CA SER A 108 -35.65 -18.55 -15.44
C SER A 108 -34.83 -18.84 -14.19
N SER A 109 -35.41 -19.60 -13.26
CA SER A 109 -34.70 -20.08 -12.07
C SER A 109 -33.46 -20.91 -12.48
N GLY A 110 -32.36 -20.78 -11.71
CA GLY A 110 -31.10 -21.45 -11.95
C GLY A 110 -30.15 -20.66 -12.89
N LYS A 111 -30.59 -19.53 -13.49
CA LYS A 111 -29.80 -18.69 -14.41
C LYS A 111 -29.49 -17.29 -13.87
N ARG A 112 -29.82 -17.00 -12.63
CA ARG A 112 -29.57 -15.68 -12.02
C ARG A 112 -28.33 -15.77 -11.13
N VAL A 113 -27.28 -15.04 -11.52
CA VAL A 113 -26.00 -15.08 -10.79
C VAL A 113 -25.63 -13.68 -10.29
N GLY A 114 -25.32 -13.59 -8.99
CA GLY A 114 -24.75 -12.39 -8.37
C GLY A 114 -23.24 -12.44 -8.35
N VAL A 115 -22.60 -11.37 -8.78
CA VAL A 115 -21.13 -11.21 -8.75
C VAL A 115 -20.84 -9.88 -8.07
N PHE A 116 -20.30 -9.92 -6.85
CA PHE A 116 -20.17 -8.72 -6.04
C PHE A 116 -18.74 -8.52 -5.54
N GLU A 117 -18.18 -7.37 -5.89
CA GLU A 117 -17.00 -6.85 -5.22
C GLU A 117 -17.37 -6.41 -3.80
N CYS A 118 -16.58 -6.78 -2.80
CA CYS A 118 -16.79 -6.39 -1.41
C CYS A 118 -15.47 -5.91 -0.79
N ASP A 119 -15.55 -4.80 -0.06
CA ASP A 119 -14.45 -4.30 0.76
C ASP A 119 -14.20 -5.27 1.93
N GLU A 120 -12.96 -5.43 2.34
CA GLU A 120 -12.51 -6.41 3.32
C GLU A 120 -13.27 -6.26 4.65
N LEU A 121 -13.38 -5.04 5.17
CA LEU A 121 -14.05 -4.76 6.45
C LEU A 121 -15.58 -4.85 6.35
N TYR A 122 -16.15 -4.78 5.14
CA TYR A 122 -17.59 -4.93 4.93
C TYR A 122 -18.01 -6.40 4.75
N THR A 123 -17.08 -7.33 4.61
CA THR A 123 -17.38 -8.76 4.47
C THR A 123 -18.25 -9.30 5.60
N VAL A 124 -17.98 -8.89 6.86
CA VAL A 124 -18.75 -9.28 8.06
C VAL A 124 -20.22 -8.83 8.02
N ARG A 125 -20.55 -7.81 7.21
CA ARG A 125 -21.92 -7.31 7.02
C ARG A 125 -22.60 -7.97 5.82
N VAL A 126 -21.84 -8.32 4.78
CA VAL A 126 -22.36 -8.82 3.51
C VAL A 126 -22.55 -10.34 3.55
N LEU A 127 -21.56 -11.12 3.99
CA LEU A 127 -21.60 -12.57 3.93
C LEU A 127 -22.77 -13.19 4.71
N PRO A 128 -23.03 -12.82 5.98
CA PRO A 128 -24.11 -13.42 6.76
C PRO A 128 -25.52 -13.22 6.15
N LYS A 129 -25.69 -12.07 5.45
CA LYS A 129 -26.96 -11.69 4.83
C LYS A 129 -27.14 -12.26 3.43
N LEU A 130 -26.09 -12.19 2.61
CA LEU A 130 -26.10 -12.66 1.23
C LEU A 130 -25.94 -14.19 1.13
N LYS A 131 -25.16 -14.81 2.02
CA LYS A 131 -24.79 -16.24 2.04
C LYS A 131 -24.33 -16.70 0.67
N PRO A 132 -23.23 -16.15 0.13
CA PRO A 132 -22.81 -16.43 -1.23
C PRO A 132 -22.41 -17.89 -1.40
N THR A 133 -22.54 -18.43 -2.62
CA THR A 133 -22.08 -19.78 -2.96
C THR A 133 -20.55 -19.86 -2.86
N TYR A 134 -19.88 -18.83 -3.37
CA TYR A 134 -18.42 -18.73 -3.37
C TYR A 134 -17.96 -17.39 -2.80
N PHE A 135 -16.83 -17.45 -2.14
CA PHE A 135 -16.09 -16.26 -1.70
C PHE A 135 -14.66 -16.32 -2.25
N VAL A 136 -14.25 -15.34 -3.04
CA VAL A 136 -12.92 -15.27 -3.65
C VAL A 136 -12.06 -14.31 -2.85
N LEU A 137 -10.94 -14.81 -2.31
CA LEU A 137 -9.94 -14.04 -1.58
C LEU A 137 -8.66 -13.97 -2.41
N LEU A 138 -8.36 -12.76 -2.92
CA LEU A 138 -7.30 -12.53 -3.91
C LEU A 138 -5.91 -12.40 -3.28
N ASN A 139 -5.77 -11.48 -2.35
CA ASN A 139 -4.52 -11.11 -1.69
C ASN A 139 -4.81 -10.15 -0.54
N LEU A 140 -3.86 -10.06 0.40
CA LEU A 140 -3.90 -9.11 1.49
C LEU A 140 -2.55 -8.40 1.58
N PHE A 141 -2.54 -7.10 1.33
CA PHE A 141 -1.39 -6.22 1.45
C PHE A 141 -1.71 -5.03 2.36
N ARG A 142 -0.69 -4.35 2.86
CA ARG A 142 -0.89 -3.06 3.54
C ARG A 142 -1.63 -2.09 2.61
N ASP A 143 -2.67 -1.48 3.14
CA ASP A 143 -3.46 -0.48 2.42
C ASP A 143 -4.12 0.47 3.44
N GLN A 144 -3.85 1.77 3.36
CA GLN A 144 -4.48 2.81 4.18
C GLN A 144 -4.51 2.45 5.68
N LEU A 145 -3.33 2.31 6.30
CA LEU A 145 -3.19 1.88 7.71
C LEU A 145 -3.90 2.80 8.72
N ASP A 146 -4.03 4.08 8.40
CA ASP A 146 -4.77 5.07 9.18
C ASP A 146 -6.28 4.80 9.18
N ARG A 147 -6.79 4.06 8.20
CA ARG A 147 -8.21 3.79 7.99
C ARG A 147 -8.61 2.35 8.31
N TYR A 148 -7.83 1.38 7.87
CA TYR A 148 -8.12 -0.06 8.02
C TYR A 148 -7.42 -0.67 9.25
N GLY A 149 -6.43 0.01 9.81
CA GLY A 149 -5.58 -0.54 10.85
C GLY A 149 -4.62 -1.59 10.31
N GLU A 150 -4.16 -2.46 11.19
CA GLU A 150 -3.19 -3.50 10.85
C GLU A 150 -3.83 -4.63 10.04
N ILE A 151 -3.03 -5.32 9.22
CA ILE A 151 -3.47 -6.45 8.37
C ILE A 151 -4.10 -7.57 9.20
N ASP A 152 -3.61 -7.80 10.41
CA ASP A 152 -4.15 -8.83 11.33
C ASP A 152 -5.63 -8.58 11.65
N HIS A 153 -6.03 -7.32 11.86
CA HIS A 153 -7.44 -6.97 12.03
C HIS A 153 -8.28 -7.29 10.78
N THR A 154 -7.76 -7.01 9.60
CA THR A 154 -8.43 -7.35 8.34
C THR A 154 -8.61 -8.86 8.19
N GLN A 155 -7.59 -9.66 8.54
CA GLN A 155 -7.68 -11.12 8.54
C GLN A 155 -8.76 -11.64 9.52
N GLU A 156 -8.84 -11.06 10.72
CA GLU A 156 -9.85 -11.43 11.71
C GLU A 156 -11.26 -11.14 11.23
N VAL A 157 -11.50 -9.97 10.64
CA VAL A 157 -12.81 -9.59 10.08
C VAL A 157 -13.24 -10.56 8.98
N ILE A 158 -12.34 -10.90 8.05
CA ILE A 158 -12.64 -11.84 6.95
C ILE A 158 -12.91 -13.25 7.48
N ALA A 159 -12.08 -13.75 8.40
CA ALA A 159 -12.28 -15.06 9.01
C ALA A 159 -13.63 -15.14 9.73
N HIS A 160 -13.94 -14.13 10.55
CA HIS A 160 -15.24 -14.07 11.24
C HIS A 160 -16.42 -13.99 10.26
N ALA A 161 -16.31 -13.25 9.16
CA ALA A 161 -17.34 -13.21 8.13
C ALA A 161 -17.61 -14.58 7.51
N LEU A 162 -16.56 -15.37 7.27
CA LEU A 162 -16.67 -16.75 6.75
C LEU A 162 -17.29 -17.69 7.78
N GLU A 163 -16.93 -17.61 9.05
CA GLU A 163 -17.54 -18.36 10.15
C GLU A 163 -19.05 -18.10 10.24
N LEU A 164 -19.50 -16.86 10.00
CA LEU A 164 -20.92 -16.47 9.95
C LEU A 164 -21.64 -16.99 8.69
N SER A 165 -20.91 -17.50 7.70
CA SER A 165 -21.44 -18.05 6.44
C SER A 165 -20.82 -19.41 6.10
N PRO A 166 -21.01 -20.45 6.93
CA PRO A 166 -20.25 -21.72 6.86
C PRO A 166 -20.54 -22.56 5.61
N ALA A 167 -21.65 -22.30 4.91
CA ALA A 167 -21.98 -22.97 3.65
C ALA A 167 -21.24 -22.36 2.42
N THR A 168 -20.62 -21.22 2.57
CA THR A 168 -19.86 -20.55 1.51
C THR A 168 -18.55 -21.31 1.26
N THR A 169 -18.25 -21.63 0.00
CA THR A 169 -16.94 -22.19 -0.39
C THR A 169 -15.94 -21.06 -0.61
N LEU A 170 -14.79 -21.13 0.05
CA LEU A 170 -13.69 -20.19 -0.07
C LEU A 170 -12.79 -20.59 -1.25
N ILE A 171 -12.61 -19.71 -2.24
CA ILE A 171 -11.59 -19.80 -3.30
C ILE A 171 -10.51 -18.79 -2.93
N TYR A 172 -9.28 -19.23 -2.68
CA TYR A 172 -8.26 -18.34 -2.16
C TYR A 172 -6.90 -18.52 -2.84
N ASN A 173 -6.16 -17.43 -2.90
CA ASN A 173 -4.78 -17.42 -3.37
C ASN A 173 -3.88 -18.06 -2.30
N ALA A 174 -3.40 -19.28 -2.56
CA ALA A 174 -2.55 -20.01 -1.64
C ALA A 174 -1.10 -19.53 -1.65
N ASP A 175 -0.70 -18.76 -2.67
CA ASP A 175 0.63 -18.14 -2.72
C ASP A 175 0.75 -16.96 -1.72
N ASP A 176 -0.39 -16.47 -1.21
CA ASP A 176 -0.41 -15.47 -0.14
C ASP A 176 -0.53 -16.14 1.22
N PRO A 177 0.52 -16.05 2.10
CA PRO A 177 0.49 -16.63 3.43
C PRO A 177 -0.68 -16.12 4.28
N LEU A 178 -1.10 -14.87 4.13
CA LEU A 178 -2.19 -14.26 4.88
C LEU A 178 -3.55 -14.86 4.47
N CYS A 179 -3.76 -15.07 3.18
CA CYS A 179 -4.96 -15.76 2.66
C CYS A 179 -5.02 -17.22 3.09
N ALA A 180 -3.87 -17.92 3.05
CA ALA A 180 -3.77 -19.31 3.49
C ALA A 180 -4.00 -19.45 5.00
N ALA A 181 -3.56 -18.49 5.81
CA ALA A 181 -3.82 -18.47 7.25
C ALA A 181 -5.32 -18.35 7.57
N ILE A 182 -6.07 -17.53 6.83
CA ILE A 182 -7.54 -17.45 6.95
C ILE A 182 -8.15 -18.80 6.60
N ALA A 183 -7.78 -19.41 5.46
CA ALA A 183 -8.31 -20.70 5.01
C ALA A 183 -8.06 -21.83 6.03
N ALA A 184 -6.93 -21.79 6.74
CA ALA A 184 -6.61 -22.77 7.79
C ALA A 184 -7.43 -22.61 9.08
N ARG A 185 -7.98 -21.40 9.34
CA ARG A 185 -8.76 -21.08 10.57
C ARG A 185 -10.24 -21.36 10.44
N VAL A 186 -10.80 -21.24 9.23
CA VAL A 186 -12.27 -21.28 9.03
C VAL A 186 -12.77 -22.67 8.67
N PRO A 187 -14.02 -23.03 9.06
CA PRO A 187 -14.58 -24.35 8.78
C PRO A 187 -15.07 -24.54 7.34
N ASN A 188 -14.99 -23.51 6.52
CA ASN A 188 -15.52 -23.47 5.16
C ASN A 188 -14.79 -24.46 4.24
N ALA A 189 -15.50 -25.11 3.34
CA ALA A 189 -14.86 -25.80 2.22
C ALA A 189 -14.01 -24.81 1.42
N SER A 190 -12.81 -25.24 0.97
CA SER A 190 -11.89 -24.33 0.33
C SER A 190 -11.22 -24.90 -0.92
N ILE A 191 -10.89 -24.00 -1.86
CA ILE A 191 -10.22 -24.28 -3.12
C ILE A 191 -9.00 -23.37 -3.20
N ALA A 192 -7.81 -23.96 -3.04
CA ALA A 192 -6.53 -23.27 -3.14
C ALA A 192 -6.12 -23.07 -4.61
N PHE A 193 -5.79 -21.85 -5.00
CA PHE A 193 -5.19 -21.57 -6.30
C PHE A 193 -3.87 -20.82 -6.16
N GLY A 194 -3.01 -20.88 -7.18
CA GLY A 194 -1.74 -20.17 -7.21
C GLY A 194 -0.95 -20.46 -8.49
N ILE A 195 0.23 -19.85 -8.61
CA ILE A 195 1.19 -20.09 -9.69
C ILE A 195 2.14 -21.19 -9.27
N ASP A 196 2.18 -22.28 -10.05
CA ASP A 196 3.03 -23.44 -9.79
C ASP A 196 4.34 -23.34 -10.57
N GLY A 197 5.35 -22.79 -9.92
CA GLY A 197 6.67 -22.52 -10.46
C GLY A 197 7.09 -21.04 -10.38
N ALA A 198 8.40 -20.79 -10.37
CA ALA A 198 8.96 -19.45 -10.38
C ALA A 198 8.74 -18.78 -11.74
N THR A 199 8.44 -17.48 -11.73
CA THR A 199 8.22 -16.68 -12.96
C THR A 199 9.42 -15.84 -13.35
N ASN A 200 10.56 -15.97 -12.70
CA ASN A 200 11.79 -15.19 -12.92
C ASN A 200 11.59 -13.66 -12.78
N THR A 201 10.63 -13.24 -12.00
CA THR A 201 10.48 -11.82 -11.63
C THR A 201 11.50 -11.45 -10.55
N GLU A 202 12.06 -10.25 -10.63
CA GLU A 202 12.90 -9.71 -9.55
C GLU A 202 12.07 -9.61 -8.26
N SER A 203 12.69 -9.97 -7.13
CA SER A 203 12.04 -9.86 -5.82
C SER A 203 11.82 -8.41 -5.42
N ASP A 204 10.68 -8.11 -4.84
CA ASP A 204 10.39 -6.79 -4.29
C ASP A 204 11.09 -6.57 -2.95
N ARG A 205 11.34 -5.30 -2.61
CA ARG A 205 11.85 -4.91 -1.28
C ARG A 205 10.81 -5.14 -0.18
N ILE A 206 9.52 -5.19 -0.53
CA ILE A 206 8.40 -5.22 0.40
C ILE A 206 7.81 -6.62 0.47
N SER A 207 7.59 -7.09 1.70
CA SER A 207 6.76 -8.25 2.02
C SER A 207 5.99 -7.92 3.29
N ASP A 208 4.66 -8.00 3.21
CA ASP A 208 3.76 -7.73 4.34
C ASP A 208 3.49 -8.98 5.20
N SER A 209 4.04 -10.13 4.81
CA SER A 209 3.97 -11.36 5.58
C SER A 209 5.31 -12.09 5.53
N ARG A 210 6.14 -11.83 6.52
CA ARG A 210 7.46 -12.45 6.67
C ARG A 210 7.49 -13.52 7.74
N PHE A 211 6.47 -13.56 8.62
CA PHE A 211 6.41 -14.44 9.76
C PHE A 211 5.29 -15.47 9.63
N CYS A 212 5.57 -16.66 10.12
CA CYS A 212 4.63 -17.76 10.15
C CYS A 212 3.39 -17.40 11.00
N SER A 213 2.20 -17.51 10.43
CA SER A 213 0.94 -17.25 11.13
C SER A 213 0.64 -18.25 12.26
N GLN A 214 1.38 -19.36 12.34
CA GLN A 214 1.20 -20.39 13.37
C GLN A 214 2.13 -20.25 14.55
N CYS A 215 3.42 -19.92 14.33
CA CYS A 215 4.43 -19.93 15.39
C CYS A 215 5.30 -18.67 15.42
N ASN A 216 5.02 -17.70 14.58
CA ASN A 216 5.74 -16.42 14.48
C ASN A 216 7.23 -16.52 14.12
N ALA A 217 7.72 -17.68 13.66
CA ALA A 217 9.08 -17.81 13.14
C ALA A 217 9.14 -17.22 11.70
N PRO A 218 10.30 -16.73 11.25
CA PRO A 218 10.46 -16.26 9.87
C PRO A 218 10.09 -17.35 8.85
N LEU A 219 9.40 -16.96 7.78
CA LEU A 219 9.10 -17.82 6.65
C LEU A 219 10.28 -17.87 5.69
N GLU A 220 10.53 -19.05 5.12
CA GLU A 220 11.45 -19.26 4.01
C GLU A 220 10.65 -19.48 2.72
N TYR A 221 11.22 -19.05 1.60
CA TYR A 221 10.59 -19.15 0.29
C TYR A 221 11.45 -19.95 -0.67
N ASP A 222 10.83 -20.91 -1.35
CA ASP A 222 11.46 -21.60 -2.49
C ASP A 222 11.55 -20.66 -3.69
N TYR A 223 10.53 -19.82 -3.87
CA TYR A 223 10.50 -18.69 -4.81
C TYR A 223 9.44 -17.67 -4.40
N VAL A 224 9.70 -16.41 -4.74
CA VAL A 224 8.76 -15.29 -4.59
C VAL A 224 8.30 -14.87 -5.98
N GLN A 225 7.01 -14.62 -6.15
CA GLN A 225 6.44 -14.07 -7.38
C GLN A 225 6.46 -12.53 -7.35
N TYR A 226 5.84 -11.94 -6.33
CA TYR A 226 5.94 -10.53 -5.96
C TYR A 226 5.36 -10.29 -4.56
N GLY A 227 5.87 -9.28 -3.84
CA GLY A 227 5.48 -9.02 -2.44
C GLY A 227 5.78 -10.24 -1.56
N GLN A 228 4.73 -10.77 -0.90
CA GLN A 228 4.80 -12.01 -0.13
C GLN A 228 4.25 -13.23 -0.89
N LEU A 229 3.82 -13.08 -2.13
CA LEU A 229 3.23 -14.19 -2.90
C LEU A 229 4.33 -15.13 -3.41
N GLY A 230 4.17 -16.44 -3.16
CA GLY A 230 5.12 -17.44 -3.62
C GLY A 230 4.95 -18.81 -2.98
N ALA A 231 5.96 -19.65 -3.12
CA ALA A 231 6.04 -20.93 -2.42
C ALA A 231 6.83 -20.76 -1.13
N TYR A 232 6.15 -20.76 -0.01
CA TYR A 232 6.70 -20.52 1.32
C TYR A 232 6.57 -21.75 2.23
N HIS A 233 7.46 -21.81 3.21
CA HIS A 233 7.38 -22.77 4.31
C HIS A 233 8.01 -22.20 5.59
N CYS A 234 7.55 -22.71 6.73
CA CYS A 234 8.11 -22.38 8.04
C CYS A 234 9.09 -23.45 8.48
N PRO A 235 10.37 -23.12 8.67
CA PRO A 235 11.37 -24.10 9.10
C PRO A 235 11.15 -24.59 10.55
N SER A 236 10.39 -23.83 11.36
CA SER A 236 10.17 -24.14 12.78
C SER A 236 9.00 -25.08 13.02
N CYS A 237 7.83 -24.86 12.39
CA CYS A 237 6.62 -25.65 12.65
C CYS A 237 6.14 -26.50 11.45
N GLY A 238 6.80 -26.35 10.29
CA GLY A 238 6.44 -27.08 9.08
C GLY A 238 5.19 -26.55 8.35
N TRP A 239 4.59 -25.44 8.79
CA TRP A 239 3.52 -24.79 8.04
C TRP A 239 4.04 -24.32 6.68
N ALA A 240 3.29 -24.61 5.62
CA ALA A 240 3.75 -24.31 4.26
C ALA A 240 2.58 -23.93 3.35
N ARG A 241 2.89 -23.44 2.17
CA ARG A 241 1.90 -23.21 1.13
C ARG A 241 1.06 -24.45 0.89
N PRO A 242 -0.28 -24.36 0.99
CA PRO A 242 -1.17 -25.49 0.74
C PRO A 242 -1.00 -26.02 -0.68
N ALA A 243 -1.29 -27.32 -0.87
CA ALA A 243 -1.30 -27.93 -2.19
C ALA A 243 -2.36 -27.26 -3.08
N LEU A 244 -1.97 -26.86 -4.28
CA LEU A 244 -2.85 -26.15 -5.21
C LEU A 244 -3.86 -27.12 -5.85
N VAL A 245 -5.14 -26.80 -5.71
CA VAL A 245 -6.26 -27.50 -6.37
C VAL A 245 -6.50 -26.94 -7.78
N ARG A 246 -6.25 -25.64 -7.95
CA ARG A 246 -6.30 -24.92 -9.21
C ARG A 246 -4.93 -24.28 -9.45
N ARG A 247 -4.30 -24.57 -10.59
CA ARG A 247 -2.92 -24.19 -10.84
C ARG A 247 -2.80 -23.30 -12.07
N VAL A 248 -1.91 -22.32 -11.98
CA VAL A 248 -1.38 -21.60 -13.13
C VAL A 248 0.02 -22.14 -13.40
N THR A 249 0.29 -22.52 -14.64
CA THR A 249 1.60 -23.06 -15.05
C THR A 249 2.07 -22.39 -16.34
N GLY A 250 3.36 -22.54 -16.68
CA GLY A 250 3.89 -22.05 -17.95
C GLY A 250 3.74 -20.54 -18.15
N VAL A 251 3.92 -19.74 -17.08
CA VAL A 251 3.82 -18.28 -17.16
C VAL A 251 5.00 -17.72 -17.93
N GLU A 252 4.74 -17.13 -19.08
CA GLU A 252 5.74 -16.53 -19.97
C GLU A 252 5.37 -15.08 -20.29
N LEU A 253 6.34 -14.17 -20.23
CA LEU A 253 6.18 -12.79 -20.67
C LEU A 253 6.39 -12.72 -22.18
N GLY A 254 5.33 -12.38 -22.93
CA GLY A 254 5.40 -12.09 -24.36
C GLY A 254 5.59 -10.60 -24.66
N CYS A 255 5.72 -10.24 -25.92
CA CYS A 255 5.86 -8.84 -26.38
C CYS A 255 4.64 -7.98 -26.01
N ASP A 256 3.45 -8.58 -25.97
CA ASP A 256 2.16 -7.91 -25.80
C ASP A 256 1.38 -8.38 -24.55
N GLY A 257 2.07 -8.92 -23.53
CA GLY A 257 1.44 -9.39 -22.30
C GLY A 257 1.95 -10.75 -21.85
N TYR A 258 1.12 -11.52 -21.13
CA TYR A 258 1.48 -12.82 -20.57
C TYR A 258 0.73 -13.97 -21.23
N GLY A 259 1.45 -15.09 -21.51
CA GLY A 259 0.86 -16.39 -21.81
C GLY A 259 0.98 -17.31 -20.59
N PHE A 260 -0.03 -18.14 -20.31
CA PHE A 260 -0.02 -19.11 -19.22
C PHE A 260 -1.12 -20.16 -19.38
N ASP A 261 -0.99 -21.28 -18.67
CA ASP A 261 -1.97 -22.35 -18.67
C ASP A 261 -2.75 -22.39 -17.35
N LEU A 262 -4.08 -22.51 -17.45
CA LEU A 262 -4.96 -22.77 -16.32
C LEU A 262 -5.27 -24.27 -16.22
N VAL A 263 -4.93 -24.87 -15.10
CA VAL A 263 -5.15 -26.29 -14.80
C VAL A 263 -6.26 -26.45 -13.75
N PHE A 264 -7.37 -27.08 -14.15
CA PHE A 264 -8.60 -27.15 -13.36
C PHE A 264 -8.72 -28.40 -12.46
N GLY A 265 -7.65 -29.16 -12.27
CA GLY A 265 -7.61 -30.34 -11.40
C GLY A 265 -6.28 -30.47 -10.68
N SER A 266 -6.29 -31.29 -9.62
CA SER A 266 -5.08 -31.61 -8.86
C SER A 266 -4.26 -32.75 -9.48
N ALA A 267 -4.84 -33.52 -10.39
CA ALA A 267 -4.16 -34.62 -11.07
C ALA A 267 -3.10 -34.10 -12.05
N SER A 268 -2.01 -34.84 -12.23
CA SER A 268 -0.92 -34.49 -13.14
C SER A 268 -1.32 -34.45 -14.61
N ASP A 269 -2.42 -35.12 -14.97
CA ASP A 269 -3.00 -35.23 -16.31
C ASP A 269 -4.25 -34.35 -16.50
N ALA A 270 -4.53 -33.43 -15.56
CA ALA A 270 -5.65 -32.50 -15.69
C ALA A 270 -5.49 -31.63 -16.94
N ALA A 271 -6.58 -31.46 -17.70
CA ALA A 271 -6.58 -30.64 -18.89
C ALA A 271 -6.16 -29.19 -18.57
N ALA A 272 -5.21 -28.68 -19.33
CA ALA A 272 -4.78 -27.30 -19.28
C ALA A 272 -5.53 -26.47 -20.34
N VAL A 273 -5.86 -25.24 -19.99
CA VAL A 273 -6.46 -24.24 -20.88
C VAL A 273 -5.45 -23.10 -21.05
N ASN A 274 -4.94 -22.93 -22.26
CA ASN A 274 -4.01 -21.85 -22.56
C ASN A 274 -4.74 -20.51 -22.59
N ILE A 275 -4.17 -19.54 -21.89
CA ILE A 275 -4.66 -18.17 -21.80
C ILE A 275 -3.55 -17.20 -22.19
N ALA A 276 -3.91 -16.22 -23.03
CA ALA A 276 -3.05 -15.10 -23.37
C ALA A 276 -3.72 -13.78 -22.96
N THR A 277 -3.01 -12.95 -22.21
CA THR A 277 -3.50 -11.62 -21.83
C THR A 277 -2.61 -10.53 -22.42
N ARG A 278 -3.23 -9.49 -22.97
CA ARG A 278 -2.55 -8.27 -23.45
C ARG A 278 -2.20 -7.29 -22.31
N TYR A 279 -2.60 -7.61 -21.10
CA TYR A 279 -2.35 -6.74 -19.94
C TYR A 279 -1.05 -7.14 -19.26
N ASN A 280 -0.18 -6.16 -19.04
CA ASN A 280 1.11 -6.35 -18.41
C ASN A 280 0.98 -6.48 -16.88
N GLY A 281 1.97 -7.14 -16.27
CA GLY A 281 2.08 -7.32 -14.82
C GLY A 281 1.55 -8.66 -14.33
N LEU A 282 2.36 -9.34 -13.53
CA LEU A 282 2.06 -10.68 -13.00
C LEU A 282 0.78 -10.70 -12.14
N TYR A 283 0.41 -9.56 -11.51
CA TYR A 283 -0.86 -9.42 -10.80
C TYR A 283 -2.08 -9.68 -11.71
N MET A 284 -1.98 -9.42 -13.02
CA MET A 284 -3.07 -9.73 -13.95
C MET A 284 -3.23 -11.23 -14.16
N VAL A 285 -2.13 -12.00 -14.16
CA VAL A 285 -2.20 -13.46 -14.20
C VAL A 285 -3.00 -13.99 -13.01
N TYR A 286 -2.74 -13.51 -11.79
CA TYR A 286 -3.51 -13.88 -10.59
C TYR A 286 -4.99 -13.47 -10.69
N ASN A 287 -5.28 -12.24 -11.16
CA ASN A 287 -6.65 -11.75 -11.29
C ASN A 287 -7.46 -12.55 -12.31
N VAL A 288 -6.85 -12.86 -13.48
CA VAL A 288 -7.47 -13.68 -14.54
C VAL A 288 -7.67 -15.12 -14.04
N ALA A 289 -6.66 -15.70 -13.39
CA ALA A 289 -6.75 -17.05 -12.83
C ALA A 289 -7.87 -17.16 -11.80
N ALA A 290 -7.92 -16.26 -10.81
CA ALA A 290 -8.98 -16.20 -9.81
C ALA A 290 -10.37 -16.06 -10.44
N ALA A 291 -10.50 -15.17 -11.44
CA ALA A 291 -11.75 -14.95 -12.14
C ALA A 291 -12.22 -16.21 -12.90
N PHE A 292 -11.32 -16.86 -13.61
CA PHE A 292 -11.67 -18.00 -14.44
C PHE A 292 -11.87 -19.30 -13.63
N PHE A 293 -11.13 -19.49 -12.55
CA PHE A 293 -11.42 -20.58 -11.63
C PHE A 293 -12.80 -20.40 -10.97
N ALA A 294 -13.13 -19.19 -10.50
CA ALA A 294 -14.45 -18.91 -9.94
C ALA A 294 -15.58 -19.03 -10.99
N ALA A 295 -15.37 -18.58 -12.22
CA ALA A 295 -16.33 -18.72 -13.32
C ALA A 295 -16.58 -20.20 -13.66
N HIS A 296 -15.54 -21.04 -13.68
CA HIS A 296 -15.67 -22.48 -13.87
C HIS A 296 -16.48 -23.13 -12.76
N GLU A 297 -16.27 -22.79 -11.50
CA GLU A 297 -17.08 -23.26 -10.36
C GLU A 297 -18.55 -22.83 -10.49
N LEU A 298 -18.82 -21.68 -11.11
CA LEU A 298 -20.17 -21.23 -11.46
C LEU A 298 -20.74 -21.96 -12.69
N GLY A 299 -19.98 -22.84 -13.34
CA GLY A 299 -20.43 -23.68 -14.47
C GLY A 299 -20.18 -23.07 -15.85
N VAL A 300 -19.26 -22.11 -15.97
CA VAL A 300 -18.81 -21.57 -17.25
C VAL A 300 -17.92 -22.58 -17.96
N ASP A 301 -18.19 -22.85 -19.22
CA ASP A 301 -17.33 -23.70 -20.05
C ASP A 301 -15.96 -23.03 -20.29
N THR A 302 -14.90 -23.81 -20.12
CA THR A 302 -13.53 -23.32 -20.28
C THR A 302 -13.24 -22.77 -21.68
N ALA A 303 -13.95 -23.25 -22.71
CA ALA A 303 -13.84 -22.71 -24.08
C ALA A 303 -14.29 -21.24 -24.22
N LEU A 304 -15.04 -20.72 -23.26
CA LEU A 304 -15.48 -19.31 -23.24
C LEU A 304 -14.49 -18.35 -22.57
N LEU A 305 -13.44 -18.86 -21.89
CA LEU A 305 -12.57 -18.04 -21.04
C LEU A 305 -11.70 -17.09 -21.86
N GLN A 306 -10.95 -17.59 -22.87
CA GLN A 306 -10.12 -16.75 -23.71
C GLN A 306 -10.95 -15.71 -24.50
N PRO A 307 -12.06 -16.06 -25.18
CA PRO A 307 -12.90 -15.05 -25.82
C PRO A 307 -13.44 -13.97 -24.88
N THR A 308 -13.72 -14.33 -23.62
CA THR A 308 -14.14 -13.34 -22.60
C THR A 308 -13.00 -12.36 -22.29
N LEU A 309 -11.78 -12.86 -22.12
CA LEU A 309 -10.61 -12.02 -21.84
C LEU A 309 -10.27 -11.10 -23.02
N ASP A 310 -10.38 -11.61 -24.27
CA ASP A 310 -10.14 -10.82 -25.48
C ASP A 310 -11.11 -9.64 -25.62
N ALA A 311 -12.36 -9.84 -25.19
CA ALA A 311 -13.40 -8.83 -25.20
C ALA A 311 -13.36 -7.90 -23.96
N TYR A 312 -12.59 -8.26 -22.93
CA TYR A 312 -12.57 -7.52 -21.67
C TYR A 312 -11.98 -6.11 -21.86
N VAL A 313 -12.67 -5.12 -21.28
CA VAL A 313 -12.20 -3.74 -21.17
C VAL A 313 -12.21 -3.33 -19.69
N PRO A 314 -11.06 -2.95 -19.13
CA PRO A 314 -10.99 -2.52 -17.74
C PRO A 314 -11.92 -1.37 -17.42
N ALA A 315 -12.60 -1.44 -16.28
CA ALA A 315 -13.54 -0.41 -15.87
C ALA A 315 -12.83 0.86 -15.40
N GLY A 316 -13.46 2.03 -15.62
CA GLY A 316 -13.02 3.31 -15.08
C GLY A 316 -11.72 3.84 -15.64
N GLY A 317 -11.33 3.44 -16.87
CA GLY A 317 -10.13 3.92 -17.53
C GLY A 317 -8.82 3.29 -17.01
N ARG A 318 -8.89 2.26 -16.16
CA ARG A 318 -7.70 1.54 -15.69
C ARG A 318 -6.99 0.87 -16.87
N MET A 319 -5.66 0.98 -16.94
CA MET A 319 -4.86 0.53 -18.10
C MET A 319 -5.36 1.15 -19.43
N GLY A 320 -5.93 2.35 -19.34
CA GLY A 320 -6.42 3.10 -20.50
C GLY A 320 -5.27 3.65 -21.31
N ARG A 321 -5.50 3.74 -22.63
CA ARG A 321 -4.56 4.33 -23.57
C ARG A 321 -5.27 5.43 -24.37
N TRP A 322 -4.63 6.58 -24.45
CA TRP A 322 -5.11 7.74 -25.21
C TRP A 322 -4.06 8.16 -26.23
N ASP A 323 -4.52 8.62 -27.39
CA ASP A 323 -3.67 9.31 -28.35
C ASP A 323 -3.86 10.82 -28.15
N ILE A 324 -2.82 11.49 -27.69
CA ILE A 324 -2.80 12.92 -27.39
C ILE A 324 -1.51 13.51 -27.98
N ALA A 325 -1.66 14.53 -28.81
CA ALA A 325 -0.52 15.17 -29.50
C ALA A 325 0.34 14.19 -30.33
N GLY A 326 -0.28 13.13 -30.88
CA GLY A 326 0.41 12.08 -31.64
C GLY A 326 1.22 11.11 -30.77
N ARG A 327 1.04 11.15 -29.46
CA ARG A 327 1.74 10.32 -28.46
C ARG A 327 0.75 9.40 -27.74
N THR A 328 1.16 8.17 -27.49
CA THR A 328 0.40 7.28 -26.58
C THR A 328 0.59 7.74 -25.14
N VAL A 329 -0.53 7.98 -24.45
CA VAL A 329 -0.57 8.21 -22.99
C VAL A 329 -1.20 6.99 -22.35
N GLU A 330 -0.53 6.39 -21.38
CA GLU A 330 -1.03 5.27 -20.60
C GLU A 330 -1.26 5.70 -19.16
N ALA A 331 -2.49 5.50 -18.64
CA ALA A 331 -2.81 5.86 -17.26
C ALA A 331 -3.18 4.63 -16.43
N ASN A 332 -2.59 4.57 -15.23
CA ASN A 332 -2.76 3.45 -14.30
C ASN A 332 -3.07 3.93 -12.89
N LEU A 333 -3.95 3.17 -12.21
CA LEU A 333 -4.25 3.36 -10.81
C LEU A 333 -3.36 2.48 -9.95
N ALA A 334 -2.69 3.10 -8.97
CA ALA A 334 -1.94 2.40 -7.92
C ALA A 334 -2.15 3.13 -6.59
N LYS A 335 -2.56 2.41 -5.54
CA LYS A 335 -2.99 3.02 -4.26
C LYS A 335 -2.21 2.53 -3.04
N ASN A 336 -1.22 1.69 -3.24
CA ASN A 336 -0.36 1.14 -2.20
C ASN A 336 1.03 0.83 -2.78
N PRO A 337 2.05 0.51 -1.93
CA PRO A 337 3.41 0.29 -2.40
C PRO A 337 3.52 -0.78 -3.48
N VAL A 338 2.89 -1.95 -3.26
CA VAL A 338 2.94 -3.08 -4.20
C VAL A 338 2.34 -2.71 -5.57
N GLY A 339 1.23 -1.96 -5.55
CA GLY A 339 0.60 -1.45 -6.78
C GLY A 339 1.52 -0.50 -7.54
N PHE A 340 2.16 0.44 -6.85
CA PHE A 340 3.10 1.38 -7.46
C PHE A 340 4.35 0.67 -8.00
N ASP A 341 4.95 -0.25 -7.24
CA ASP A 341 6.12 -1.01 -7.69
C ASP A 341 5.84 -1.78 -8.98
N ARG A 342 4.63 -2.35 -9.12
CA ARG A 342 4.22 -3.00 -10.37
C ARG A 342 4.16 -2.03 -11.54
N GLN A 343 3.72 -0.78 -11.32
CA GLN A 343 3.73 0.24 -12.37
C GLN A 343 5.17 0.67 -12.71
N ILE A 344 6.01 0.92 -11.72
CA ILE A 344 7.43 1.25 -11.91
C ILE A 344 8.15 0.13 -12.69
N GLN A 345 7.93 -1.13 -12.32
CA GLN A 345 8.49 -2.28 -13.05
C GLN A 345 8.01 -2.34 -14.50
N SER A 346 6.72 -2.08 -14.74
CA SER A 346 6.16 -2.04 -16.10
C SER A 346 6.79 -0.93 -16.95
N ILE A 347 6.92 0.28 -16.37
CA ILE A 347 7.58 1.43 -17.00
C ILE A 347 9.03 1.10 -17.34
N LYS A 348 9.78 0.52 -16.38
CA LYS A 348 11.18 0.11 -16.60
C LYS A 348 11.32 -0.90 -17.74
N THR A 349 10.48 -1.95 -17.72
CA THR A 349 10.50 -3.02 -18.73
C THR A 349 10.18 -2.49 -20.12
N ALA A 350 9.27 -1.51 -20.21
CA ALA A 350 8.91 -0.85 -21.46
C ALA A 350 9.94 0.21 -21.94
N GLY A 351 10.98 0.49 -21.15
CA GLY A 351 11.94 1.57 -21.43
C GLY A 351 11.31 2.97 -21.34
N GLY A 352 10.25 3.11 -20.52
CA GLY A 352 9.51 4.37 -20.36
C GLY A 352 10.36 5.46 -19.73
N ARG A 353 10.38 6.65 -20.36
CA ARG A 353 11.15 7.81 -19.90
C ARG A 353 10.32 9.06 -19.59
N LEU A 354 9.02 9.04 -19.86
CA LEU A 354 8.12 10.16 -19.63
C LEU A 354 7.07 9.74 -18.60
N CYS A 355 7.12 10.31 -17.40
CA CYS A 355 6.31 9.86 -16.29
C CYS A 355 5.67 11.02 -15.51
N ALA A 356 4.42 10.85 -15.08
CA ALA A 356 3.77 11.72 -14.10
C ALA A 356 3.16 10.88 -12.97
N PHE A 357 3.40 11.30 -11.73
CA PHE A 357 2.92 10.63 -10.52
C PHE A 357 1.97 11.55 -9.76
N PHE A 358 0.72 11.12 -9.59
CA PHE A 358 -0.32 11.90 -8.90
C PHE A 358 -0.66 11.27 -7.56
N LEU A 359 -0.46 12.03 -6.49
CA LEU A 359 -0.68 11.58 -5.11
C LEU A 359 -1.65 12.51 -4.40
N ASN A 360 -2.77 11.97 -3.92
CA ASN A 360 -3.74 12.65 -3.07
C ASN A 360 -3.79 11.99 -1.69
N ASP A 361 -4.33 12.73 -0.71
CA ASP A 361 -4.57 12.31 0.68
C ASP A 361 -6.01 12.60 1.15
N ASN A 362 -6.99 12.50 0.24
CA ASN A 362 -8.39 12.62 0.60
C ASN A 362 -8.84 11.42 1.46
N ASP A 363 -9.96 11.54 2.18
CA ASP A 363 -10.51 10.48 3.06
C ASP A 363 -10.51 9.08 2.44
N ALA A 364 -10.68 8.97 1.13
CA ALA A 364 -10.71 7.68 0.44
C ALA A 364 -9.33 7.14 0.05
N ASP A 365 -8.27 7.96 0.14
CA ASP A 365 -6.87 7.56 -0.10
C ASP A 365 -6.16 7.16 1.18
N GLY A 366 -6.67 7.63 2.35
CA GLY A 366 -5.93 7.71 3.60
C GLY A 366 -5.07 8.98 3.66
N HIS A 367 -4.84 9.49 4.86
CA HIS A 367 -4.09 10.73 5.06
C HIS A 367 -2.58 10.49 5.20
N ASP A 368 -2.20 9.26 5.55
CA ASP A 368 -0.81 8.83 5.59
C ASP A 368 -0.30 8.48 4.19
N VAL A 369 0.70 9.22 3.71
CA VAL A 369 1.36 8.99 2.42
C VAL A 369 2.78 8.42 2.57
N SER A 370 3.18 8.05 3.78
CA SER A 370 4.52 7.51 4.08
C SER A 370 4.91 6.30 3.23
N TRP A 371 3.93 5.53 2.83
CA TRP A 371 4.09 4.33 2.01
C TRP A 371 4.80 4.57 0.66
N ILE A 372 4.87 5.82 0.15
CA ILE A 372 5.62 6.12 -1.08
C ILE A 372 7.12 5.86 -0.93
N TYR A 373 7.65 5.82 0.31
CA TYR A 373 9.05 5.48 0.58
C TYR A 373 9.34 3.98 0.50
N ASP A 374 8.30 3.16 0.50
CA ASP A 374 8.40 1.73 0.24
C ASP A 374 8.41 1.41 -1.27
N VAL A 375 8.06 2.37 -2.14
CA VAL A 375 8.09 2.22 -3.61
C VAL A 375 9.52 2.39 -4.12
N ASP A 376 9.97 1.46 -4.97
CA ASP A 376 11.33 1.45 -5.54
C ASP A 376 11.42 2.32 -6.82
N PHE A 377 11.32 3.63 -6.66
CA PHE A 377 11.49 4.59 -7.75
C PHE A 377 12.92 4.58 -8.32
N GLU A 378 13.90 4.15 -7.53
CA GLU A 378 15.30 4.00 -7.91
C GLU A 378 15.47 3.13 -9.16
N ARG A 379 14.54 2.20 -9.42
CA ARG A 379 14.55 1.35 -10.62
C ARG A 379 14.52 2.11 -11.94
N ILE A 380 13.89 3.28 -11.97
CA ILE A 380 13.78 4.10 -13.19
C ILE A 380 14.74 5.29 -13.20
N ALA A 381 15.43 5.57 -12.09
CA ALA A 381 16.31 6.75 -11.98
C ALA A 381 17.40 6.80 -13.04
N ASP A 382 17.98 5.66 -13.40
CA ASP A 382 19.04 5.57 -14.42
C ASP A 382 18.52 5.52 -15.88
N THR A 383 17.20 5.75 -16.09
CA THR A 383 16.63 5.73 -17.45
C THR A 383 17.12 6.94 -18.23
N PRO A 384 17.83 6.77 -19.36
CA PRO A 384 18.35 7.88 -20.13
C PRO A 384 17.24 8.82 -20.61
N GLY A 385 17.38 10.11 -20.35
CA GLY A 385 16.40 11.13 -20.73
C GLY A 385 15.08 11.03 -19.97
N LEU A 386 15.08 10.51 -18.74
CA LEU A 386 13.90 10.49 -17.87
C LEU A 386 13.42 11.91 -17.61
N VAL A 387 12.14 12.17 -17.88
CA VAL A 387 11.41 13.38 -17.51
C VAL A 387 10.27 12.98 -16.59
N ALA A 388 10.26 13.53 -15.38
CA ALA A 388 9.31 13.19 -14.36
C ALA A 388 8.52 14.40 -13.86
N PHE A 389 7.26 14.17 -13.49
CA PHE A 389 6.36 15.16 -12.92
C PHE A 389 5.67 14.62 -11.68
N ALA A 390 5.40 15.53 -10.72
CA ALA A 390 4.64 15.23 -9.52
C ALA A 390 3.39 16.11 -9.45
N GLY A 391 2.23 15.51 -9.19
CA GLY A 391 0.93 16.18 -9.11
C GLY A 391 0.06 15.67 -7.97
N GLY A 392 -1.10 16.29 -7.79
CA GLY A 392 -2.06 15.97 -6.73
C GLY A 392 -1.88 16.81 -5.47
N THR A 393 -2.68 16.53 -4.43
CA THR A 393 -2.66 17.29 -3.17
C THR A 393 -1.34 17.13 -2.40
N ARG A 394 -0.63 15.99 -2.61
CA ARG A 394 0.65 15.66 -1.98
C ARG A 394 1.82 15.67 -3.00
N ALA A 395 1.73 16.55 -4.00
CA ALA A 395 2.76 16.68 -5.04
C ALA A 395 4.17 16.95 -4.47
N HIS A 396 4.28 17.74 -3.41
CA HIS A 396 5.57 18.04 -2.78
C HIS A 396 6.17 16.83 -2.06
N ASP A 397 5.34 15.98 -1.40
CA ASP A 397 5.83 14.73 -0.81
C ASP A 397 6.36 13.79 -1.89
N MET A 398 5.64 13.66 -3.02
CA MET A 398 6.08 12.87 -4.16
C MET A 398 7.37 13.44 -4.77
N GLN A 399 7.49 14.74 -4.91
CA GLN A 399 8.68 15.42 -5.44
C GLN A 399 9.93 15.14 -4.57
N VAL A 400 9.81 15.25 -3.25
CA VAL A 400 10.89 14.91 -2.32
C VAL A 400 11.27 13.43 -2.42
N ARG A 401 10.27 12.54 -2.47
CA ARG A 401 10.55 11.09 -2.63
C ARG A 401 11.32 10.80 -3.92
N LEU A 402 10.94 11.44 -5.04
CA LEU A 402 11.63 11.29 -6.31
C LEU A 402 13.06 11.86 -6.25
N LYS A 403 13.26 13.02 -5.61
CA LYS A 403 14.60 13.58 -5.37
C LYS A 403 15.52 12.60 -4.65
N TYR A 404 15.04 11.97 -3.57
CA TYR A 404 15.81 10.98 -2.84
C TYR A 404 16.04 9.68 -3.64
N ALA A 405 15.22 9.40 -4.66
CA ALA A 405 15.47 8.34 -5.63
C ALA A 405 16.48 8.74 -6.73
N GLY A 406 16.94 10.00 -6.76
CA GLY A 406 17.82 10.51 -7.80
C GLY A 406 17.08 11.04 -9.03
N ILE A 407 15.78 11.32 -8.92
CA ILE A 407 14.91 11.79 -10.00
C ILE A 407 14.47 13.22 -9.70
N ASP A 408 14.84 14.15 -10.58
CA ASP A 408 14.29 15.51 -10.53
C ASP A 408 12.90 15.55 -11.17
N ALA A 409 11.93 16.13 -10.47
CA ALA A 409 10.55 16.15 -10.91
C ALA A 409 9.92 17.54 -10.77
N ALA A 410 9.30 18.03 -11.84
CA ALA A 410 8.56 19.29 -11.81
C ALA A 410 7.16 19.09 -11.20
N ILE A 411 6.67 20.09 -10.47
CA ILE A 411 5.29 20.10 -9.95
C ILE A 411 4.34 20.52 -11.07
N ILE A 412 3.22 19.80 -11.18
CA ILE A 412 2.14 20.09 -12.12
C ILE A 412 0.78 20.13 -11.41
N SER A 413 -0.14 20.93 -11.93
CA SER A 413 -1.53 20.98 -11.45
C SER A 413 -2.42 19.93 -12.11
N ASP A 414 -2.09 19.53 -13.34
CA ASP A 414 -2.88 18.63 -14.17
C ASP A 414 -2.00 17.92 -15.21
N VAL A 415 -2.53 16.89 -15.87
CA VAL A 415 -1.74 16.10 -16.82
C VAL A 415 -1.49 16.82 -18.14
N ALA A 416 -2.33 17.81 -18.52
CA ALA A 416 -2.13 18.60 -19.73
C ALA A 416 -0.81 19.37 -19.67
N GLN A 417 -0.45 19.90 -18.48
CA GLN A 417 0.82 20.58 -18.26
C GLN A 417 2.02 19.68 -18.52
N ALA A 418 1.99 18.43 -18.04
CA ALA A 418 3.07 17.48 -18.23
C ALA A 418 3.19 17.02 -19.70
N ILE A 419 2.08 16.72 -20.35
CA ILE A 419 2.08 16.31 -21.78
C ILE A 419 2.53 17.49 -22.65
N GLY A 420 2.07 18.71 -22.32
CA GLY A 420 2.48 19.93 -23.01
C GLY A 420 3.97 20.22 -22.92
N ALA A 421 4.56 19.98 -21.75
CA ALA A 421 6.00 20.19 -21.50
C ALA A 421 6.90 19.30 -22.39
N VAL A 422 6.41 18.14 -22.80
CA VAL A 422 7.14 17.19 -23.65
C VAL A 422 6.57 17.10 -25.09
N ALA A 423 5.69 18.02 -25.47
CA ALA A 423 5.02 17.98 -26.78
C ALA A 423 5.98 18.12 -27.97
N ASP A 424 7.08 18.87 -27.80
CA ASP A 424 8.11 19.09 -28.83
C ASP A 424 9.16 17.96 -28.90
N GLU A 425 9.15 17.03 -27.93
CA GLU A 425 10.03 15.88 -27.98
C GLU A 425 9.55 14.91 -29.08
N ALA A 426 10.48 14.11 -29.63
CA ALA A 426 10.13 13.09 -30.63
C ALA A 426 8.93 12.27 -30.15
N ALA A 427 7.93 12.08 -31.03
CA ALA A 427 6.68 11.41 -30.72
C ALA A 427 6.83 9.90 -30.38
N ASP A 428 8.05 9.39 -30.43
CA ASP A 428 8.43 8.03 -30.06
C ASP A 428 8.53 7.89 -28.55
N GLY A 429 7.57 7.28 -27.94
CA GLY A 429 7.57 6.97 -26.52
C GLY A 429 6.21 7.17 -25.87
N THR A 430 5.84 6.21 -25.05
CA THR A 430 4.63 6.29 -24.24
C THR A 430 4.84 7.23 -23.06
N PHE A 431 3.86 8.09 -22.78
CA PHE A 431 3.78 8.87 -21.57
C PHE A 431 3.00 8.08 -20.52
N TYR A 432 3.59 7.85 -19.36
CA TYR A 432 2.99 7.08 -18.27
C TYR A 432 2.48 8.00 -17.17
N ALA A 433 1.20 7.90 -16.84
CA ALA A 433 0.58 8.61 -15.73
C ALA A 433 0.11 7.60 -14.67
N VAL A 434 0.68 7.67 -13.47
CA VAL A 434 0.29 6.81 -12.34
C VAL A 434 -0.35 7.66 -11.27
N ALA A 435 -1.54 7.27 -10.82
CA ALA A 435 -2.31 8.04 -9.85
C ALA A 435 -2.91 7.14 -8.76
N ASN A 436 -3.02 7.66 -7.52
CA ASN A 436 -3.72 6.96 -6.48
C ASN A 436 -5.25 7.12 -6.61
N TYR A 437 -6.01 6.58 -5.65
CA TYR A 437 -7.43 6.29 -5.82
C TYR A 437 -8.28 7.52 -6.17
N THR A 438 -8.12 8.64 -5.47
CA THR A 438 -8.92 9.85 -5.75
C THR A 438 -8.32 10.75 -6.82
N ALA A 439 -7.02 10.63 -7.11
CA ALA A 439 -6.38 11.36 -8.20
C ALA A 439 -6.70 10.74 -9.57
N PHE A 440 -6.99 9.44 -9.65
CA PHE A 440 -7.18 8.74 -10.90
C PHE A 440 -8.44 9.15 -11.70
N PRO A 441 -9.66 9.26 -11.11
CA PRO A 441 -10.85 9.67 -11.89
C PRO A 441 -10.76 11.07 -12.53
N PRO A 442 -10.25 12.12 -11.86
CA PRO A 442 -9.98 13.41 -12.50
C PRO A 442 -8.97 13.30 -13.65
N LEU A 443 -7.87 12.54 -13.47
CA LEU A 443 -6.88 12.28 -14.49
C LEU A 443 -7.50 11.65 -15.74
N VAL A 444 -8.30 10.59 -15.58
CA VAL A 444 -8.99 9.93 -16.72
C VAL A 444 -9.92 10.89 -17.44
N LYS A 445 -10.70 11.68 -16.69
CA LYS A 445 -11.60 12.67 -17.28
C LYS A 445 -10.85 13.73 -18.09
N GLU A 446 -9.71 14.15 -17.64
CA GLU A 446 -8.86 15.12 -18.34
C GLU A 446 -8.28 14.50 -19.61
N LEU A 447 -7.72 13.27 -19.52
CA LEU A 447 -7.21 12.53 -20.69
C LEU A 447 -8.30 12.31 -21.75
N ASP A 448 -9.53 11.99 -21.35
CA ASP A 448 -10.69 11.87 -22.26
C ASP A 448 -10.98 13.21 -22.96
N GLY A 449 -10.83 14.33 -22.27
CA GLY A 449 -10.99 15.66 -22.84
C GLY A 449 -9.88 16.07 -23.82
N LEU A 450 -8.67 15.53 -23.64
CA LEU A 450 -7.50 15.81 -24.49
C LEU A 450 -7.37 14.86 -25.68
N LYS A 451 -8.18 13.81 -25.76
CA LYS A 451 -8.09 12.81 -26.79
C LYS A 451 -8.19 13.43 -28.19
N GLY A 452 -7.20 13.16 -29.03
CA GLY A 452 -7.13 13.65 -30.41
C GLY A 452 -6.76 15.12 -30.55
N THR A 453 -6.33 15.81 -29.47
CA THR A 453 -5.79 17.17 -29.56
C THR A 453 -4.41 17.15 -30.23
N ASP A 454 -4.09 18.23 -30.95
CA ASP A 454 -2.76 18.41 -31.54
C ASP A 454 -1.70 18.90 -30.54
N ALA A 455 -0.43 18.75 -30.92
CA ALA A 455 0.70 19.13 -30.08
C ALA A 455 0.72 20.64 -29.73
N ALA A 456 0.33 21.52 -30.64
CA ALA A 456 0.32 22.96 -30.41
C ALA A 456 -0.72 23.34 -29.34
N THR A 457 -1.87 22.71 -29.34
CA THR A 457 -2.93 22.92 -28.35
C THR A 457 -2.47 22.50 -26.97
N VAL A 458 -1.81 21.34 -26.84
CA VAL A 458 -1.33 20.85 -25.54
C VAL A 458 -0.11 21.63 -25.06
N ALA A 459 0.82 22.00 -25.95
CA ALA A 459 1.99 22.82 -25.63
C ALA A 459 1.63 24.20 -25.03
N ALA A 460 0.44 24.74 -25.35
CA ALA A 460 -0.05 25.98 -24.73
C ALA A 460 -0.29 25.86 -23.21
N HIS A 461 -0.37 24.65 -22.67
CA HIS A 461 -0.52 24.34 -21.25
C HIS A 461 0.79 23.91 -20.58
N ALA A 462 1.92 23.88 -21.29
CA ALA A 462 3.17 23.32 -20.81
C ALA A 462 3.64 23.91 -19.49
N ALA A 463 3.93 23.06 -18.52
CA ALA A 463 4.74 23.43 -17.36
C ALA A 463 6.23 23.38 -17.72
N PRO A 464 7.11 24.12 -17.02
CA PRO A 464 8.54 23.91 -17.17
C PRO A 464 8.92 22.50 -16.69
N CYS A 465 9.77 21.81 -17.45
CA CYS A 465 10.41 20.59 -16.96
C CYS A 465 11.40 20.91 -15.85
N ALA A 466 11.64 19.96 -14.95
CA ALA A 466 12.77 20.03 -14.04
C ALA A 466 14.08 20.04 -14.84
N ASP A 467 15.04 20.85 -14.42
CA ASP A 467 16.32 21.06 -15.13
C ASP A 467 17.47 20.18 -14.59
N GLY A 468 17.16 19.30 -13.62
CA GLY A 468 18.12 18.41 -12.97
C GLY A 468 18.94 19.09 -11.87
N SER A 469 18.74 20.38 -11.61
CA SER A 469 19.56 21.13 -10.66
C SER A 469 19.22 20.85 -9.19
N ALA A 470 17.99 20.46 -8.89
CA ALA A 470 17.51 20.24 -7.52
C ALA A 470 17.94 18.88 -6.92
N VAL A 471 18.34 17.92 -7.75
CA VAL A 471 18.93 16.66 -7.30
C VAL A 471 20.44 16.81 -7.26
N PRO A 472 21.06 16.92 -6.07
CA PRO A 472 22.51 17.05 -5.99
C PRO A 472 23.21 15.83 -6.59
N THR A 473 24.27 16.07 -7.34
CA THR A 473 25.13 14.99 -7.83
C THR A 473 25.93 14.45 -6.65
N ASP A 474 26.08 13.13 -6.58
CA ASP A 474 26.95 12.50 -5.59
C ASP A 474 28.38 13.02 -5.76
N ILE A 475 28.95 13.52 -4.67
CA ILE A 475 30.32 14.01 -4.65
C ILE A 475 31.27 12.83 -4.45
N ALA A 476 32.43 12.86 -5.11
CA ALA A 476 33.45 11.85 -4.89
C ALA A 476 33.75 11.69 -3.39
N PRO A 477 33.82 10.45 -2.88
CA PRO A 477 34.01 10.20 -1.46
C PRO A 477 35.22 10.88 -0.90
N VAL A 478 35.04 11.58 0.23
CA VAL A 478 36.17 12.11 1.01
C VAL A 478 36.90 10.97 1.73
N GLU A 479 38.16 11.16 2.05
CA GLU A 479 38.92 10.18 2.80
C GLU A 479 38.48 10.19 4.28
N LEU A 480 37.94 9.07 4.74
CA LEU A 480 37.62 8.79 6.15
C LEU A 480 38.37 7.53 6.58
N SER A 481 38.68 7.41 7.88
CA SER A 481 39.29 6.21 8.47
C SER A 481 38.48 4.94 8.20
N ARG A 482 37.16 5.07 8.17
CA ARG A 482 36.18 4.11 7.71
C ARG A 482 34.90 4.83 7.24
N PRO A 483 34.04 4.20 6.41
CA PRO A 483 32.72 4.76 6.09
C PRO A 483 31.90 5.03 7.35
N LEU A 484 31.00 6.01 7.30
CA LEU A 484 29.99 6.20 8.33
C LEU A 484 29.06 4.98 8.33
N ARG A 485 28.94 4.30 9.46
CA ARG A 485 28.18 3.07 9.58
C ARG A 485 26.79 3.34 10.13
N ILE A 486 25.77 3.12 9.31
CA ILE A 486 24.36 3.14 9.71
C ILE A 486 23.94 1.70 9.95
N VAL A 487 23.41 1.41 11.14
CA VAL A 487 22.83 0.09 11.47
C VAL A 487 21.32 0.22 11.49
N TYR A 488 20.66 -0.41 10.52
CA TYR A 488 19.21 -0.47 10.44
C TYR A 488 18.70 -1.74 11.11
N LEU A 489 18.05 -1.59 12.26
CA LEU A 489 17.57 -2.70 13.06
C LEU A 489 16.18 -3.14 12.62
N TYR A 490 16.06 -4.43 12.34
CA TYR A 490 14.82 -5.11 12.03
C TYR A 490 13.98 -4.47 10.91
N PRO A 491 14.60 -4.14 9.74
CA PRO A 491 13.85 -3.57 8.60
C PRO A 491 12.74 -4.48 8.09
N ASP A 492 12.83 -5.75 8.41
CA ASP A 492 11.85 -6.78 8.08
C ASP A 492 10.64 -6.83 9.03
N ALA A 493 10.71 -6.20 10.20
CA ALA A 493 9.64 -6.16 11.19
C ALA A 493 9.21 -4.72 11.56
N LEU A 494 10.13 -3.76 11.46
CA LEU A 494 9.96 -2.38 11.91
C LEU A 494 10.06 -1.39 10.72
N ASN A 495 9.16 -1.53 9.74
CA ASN A 495 9.05 -0.63 8.58
C ASN A 495 7.59 -0.46 8.13
N LEU A 496 6.67 -0.35 9.09
CA LEU A 496 5.23 -0.34 8.78
C LEU A 496 4.80 0.95 8.04
N TYR A 497 5.43 2.07 8.35
CA TYR A 497 5.08 3.41 7.85
C TYR A 497 6.15 4.01 6.94
N GLY A 498 6.84 3.18 6.15
CA GLY A 498 7.89 3.64 5.24
C GLY A 498 9.13 4.20 5.95
N ASP A 499 9.39 3.78 7.20
CA ASP A 499 10.47 4.29 8.04
C ASP A 499 11.87 4.06 7.43
N GLY A 500 11.98 3.09 6.50
CA GLY A 500 13.19 2.92 5.68
C GLY A 500 13.58 4.17 4.89
N GLY A 501 12.63 5.07 4.63
CA GLY A 501 12.90 6.38 4.03
C GLY A 501 13.82 7.27 4.87
N ASN A 502 13.89 7.07 6.20
CA ASN A 502 14.87 7.77 7.03
C ASN A 502 16.30 7.31 6.73
N VAL A 503 16.50 6.03 6.46
CA VAL A 503 17.82 5.49 6.06
C VAL A 503 18.18 6.03 4.67
N ILE A 504 17.25 6.03 3.71
CA ILE A 504 17.45 6.61 2.38
C ILE A 504 17.87 8.08 2.52
N ALA A 505 17.21 8.87 3.37
CA ALA A 505 17.55 10.26 3.59
C ALA A 505 18.98 10.43 4.13
N LEU A 506 19.37 9.65 5.14
CA LEU A 506 20.73 9.70 5.69
C LEU A 506 21.80 9.33 4.65
N GLU A 507 21.57 8.23 3.89
CA GLU A 507 22.49 7.79 2.84
C GLU A 507 22.69 8.86 1.76
N ARG A 508 21.58 9.40 1.23
CA ARG A 508 21.63 10.39 0.14
C ARG A 508 22.26 11.70 0.60
N ARG A 509 21.88 12.19 1.80
CA ARG A 509 22.46 13.43 2.34
C ARG A 509 23.96 13.31 2.63
N CYS A 510 24.43 12.12 3.02
CA CYS A 510 25.84 11.83 3.13
C CYS A 510 26.52 11.76 1.75
N ALA A 511 25.96 11.04 0.78
CA ALA A 511 26.50 10.92 -0.58
C ALA A 511 26.63 12.29 -1.27
N TRP A 512 25.64 13.16 -1.13
CA TRP A 512 25.65 14.52 -1.65
C TRP A 512 26.76 15.42 -1.02
N ARG A 513 27.29 15.00 0.12
CA ARG A 513 28.44 15.66 0.80
C ARG A 513 29.76 14.91 0.60
N GLY A 514 29.76 13.82 -0.15
CA GLY A 514 30.91 12.96 -0.32
C GLY A 514 31.29 12.17 0.94
N ILE A 515 30.41 12.05 1.93
CA ILE A 515 30.62 11.24 3.13
C ILE A 515 30.32 9.78 2.78
N PRO A 516 31.34 8.89 2.77
CA PRO A 516 31.12 7.48 2.46
C PRO A 516 30.28 6.82 3.57
N VAL A 517 29.22 6.11 3.18
CA VAL A 517 28.29 5.43 4.08
C VAL A 517 28.31 3.92 3.81
N ARG A 518 28.09 3.15 4.87
CA ARG A 518 27.76 1.73 4.80
C ARG A 518 26.51 1.49 5.65
N VAL A 519 25.45 0.93 5.06
CA VAL A 519 24.26 0.51 5.77
C VAL A 519 24.34 -0.98 6.03
N ASP A 520 24.21 -1.37 7.30
CA ASP A 520 24.13 -2.76 7.74
C ASP A 520 22.71 -3.05 8.26
N GLU A 521 21.97 -3.90 7.57
CA GLU A 521 20.67 -4.38 8.04
C GLU A 521 20.84 -5.54 9.03
N VAL A 522 20.32 -5.39 10.23
CA VAL A 522 20.22 -6.45 11.24
C VAL A 522 18.80 -6.96 11.26
N ARG A 523 18.56 -8.08 10.61
CA ARG A 523 17.24 -8.74 10.50
C ARG A 523 17.00 -9.67 11.68
N MET A 524 15.72 -10.04 11.89
CA MET A 524 15.33 -11.03 12.89
C MET A 524 16.18 -12.30 12.82
N GLY A 525 16.57 -12.80 14.00
CA GLY A 525 17.46 -13.97 14.15
C GLY A 525 18.95 -13.71 13.92
N LYS A 526 19.36 -12.45 13.67
CA LYS A 526 20.78 -12.09 13.52
C LYS A 526 21.32 -11.47 14.80
N THR A 527 22.58 -11.78 15.07
CA THR A 527 23.27 -11.19 16.22
C THR A 527 23.52 -9.70 16.01
N LEU A 528 23.08 -8.87 16.96
CA LEU A 528 23.32 -7.45 16.98
C LEU A 528 24.81 -7.14 17.23
N ASP A 529 25.40 -6.35 16.33
CA ASP A 529 26.73 -5.79 16.48
C ASP A 529 26.67 -4.27 16.29
N LEU A 530 26.82 -3.53 17.39
CA LEU A 530 26.87 -2.07 17.42
C LEU A 530 28.29 -1.53 17.57
N THR A 531 29.31 -2.39 17.51
CA THR A 531 30.72 -1.96 17.48
C THR A 531 30.93 -1.07 16.27
N ASP A 532 31.49 0.09 16.48
CA ASP A 532 31.69 1.11 15.41
C ASP A 532 30.40 1.55 14.67
N ALA A 533 29.20 1.32 15.22
CA ALA A 533 28.00 1.94 14.71
C ALA A 533 28.04 3.46 14.95
N ASP A 534 27.82 4.24 13.92
CA ASP A 534 27.78 5.70 14.00
C ASP A 534 26.33 6.18 14.20
N ILE A 535 25.39 5.61 13.45
CA ILE A 535 23.96 5.88 13.56
C ILE A 535 23.22 4.54 13.64
N VAL A 536 22.25 4.45 14.53
CA VAL A 536 21.29 3.33 14.62
C VAL A 536 19.91 3.83 14.28
N MET A 537 19.20 3.11 13.44
CA MET A 537 17.83 3.40 13.04
C MET A 537 16.90 2.25 13.41
N MET A 538 15.75 2.54 14.03
CA MET A 538 14.68 1.61 14.34
C MET A 538 13.33 2.24 13.97
N GLY A 539 12.57 1.60 13.10
CA GLY A 539 11.26 2.07 12.66
C GLY A 539 10.10 1.60 13.53
N GLY A 540 8.87 1.88 13.11
CA GLY A 540 7.63 1.37 13.72
C GLY A 540 7.21 0.04 13.10
N GLY A 541 6.50 -0.79 13.89
CA GLY A 541 6.00 -2.10 13.46
C GLY A 541 4.57 -2.35 13.91
N ALA A 542 3.92 -3.36 13.33
CA ALA A 542 2.67 -3.90 13.84
C ALA A 542 2.88 -4.53 15.23
N ASP A 543 1.83 -4.58 16.04
CA ASP A 543 1.89 -5.08 17.43
C ASP A 543 2.57 -6.45 17.50
N ARG A 544 2.22 -7.37 16.61
CA ARG A 544 2.80 -8.72 16.55
C ARG A 544 4.30 -8.71 16.24
N ASP A 545 4.72 -7.89 15.28
CA ASP A 545 6.13 -7.79 14.86
C ASP A 545 6.95 -7.10 15.93
N GLN A 546 6.39 -6.06 16.57
CA GLN A 546 6.98 -5.37 17.71
C GLN A 546 7.21 -6.32 18.89
N LEU A 547 6.28 -7.25 19.18
CA LEU A 547 6.46 -8.25 20.23
C LEU A 547 7.60 -9.23 19.92
N ALA A 548 7.70 -9.68 18.67
CA ALA A 548 8.79 -10.55 18.24
C ALA A 548 10.15 -9.87 18.39
N VAL A 549 10.26 -8.61 17.95
CA VAL A 549 11.47 -7.79 18.11
C VAL A 549 11.79 -7.56 19.58
N ALA A 550 10.78 -7.30 20.42
CA ALA A 550 10.98 -7.09 21.86
C ALA A 550 11.71 -8.27 22.50
N HIS A 551 11.25 -9.50 22.25
CA HIS A 551 11.86 -10.70 22.80
C HIS A 551 13.32 -10.88 22.36
N GLU A 552 13.63 -10.60 21.10
CA GLU A 552 14.99 -10.74 20.58
C GLU A 552 15.91 -9.63 21.09
N LEU A 553 15.41 -8.40 21.11
CA LEU A 553 16.19 -7.23 21.49
C LEU A 553 16.47 -7.19 23.02
N LEU A 554 15.53 -7.65 23.84
CA LEU A 554 15.74 -7.80 25.31
C LEU A 554 16.91 -8.76 25.61
N ALA A 555 17.10 -9.81 24.83
CA ALA A 555 18.25 -10.71 24.98
C ALA A 555 19.60 -10.03 24.67
N GLN A 556 19.56 -8.86 24.02
CA GLN A 556 20.74 -8.09 23.62
C GLN A 556 20.77 -6.69 24.24
N LYS A 557 19.93 -6.45 25.27
CA LYS A 557 19.73 -5.18 25.97
C LYS A 557 21.05 -4.47 26.32
N ASP A 558 22.02 -5.20 26.86
CA ASP A 558 23.29 -4.62 27.32
C ASP A 558 24.08 -3.96 26.19
N LYS A 559 23.96 -4.47 24.95
CA LYS A 559 24.62 -3.87 23.79
C LYS A 559 23.99 -2.54 23.40
N VAL A 560 22.64 -2.47 23.43
CA VAL A 560 21.91 -1.24 23.14
C VAL A 560 22.17 -0.22 24.25
N ALA A 561 22.12 -0.64 25.52
CA ALA A 561 22.40 0.23 26.65
C ALA A 561 23.82 0.79 26.61
N ALA A 562 24.83 -0.04 26.32
CA ALA A 562 26.20 0.42 26.17
C ALA A 562 26.35 1.46 25.04
N TYR A 563 25.72 1.22 23.87
CA TYR A 563 25.75 2.15 22.73
C TYR A 563 25.09 3.51 23.09
N VAL A 564 23.94 3.48 23.75
CA VAL A 564 23.23 4.69 24.20
C VAL A 564 24.02 5.45 25.24
N GLU A 565 24.56 4.73 26.24
CA GLU A 565 25.34 5.36 27.33
C GLU A 565 26.65 5.99 26.82
N ASP A 566 27.25 5.44 25.75
CA ASP A 566 28.40 6.01 25.06
C ASP A 566 28.04 7.18 24.12
N GLY A 567 26.77 7.64 24.12
CA GLY A 567 26.29 8.76 23.31
C GLY A 567 26.07 8.41 21.83
N GLY A 568 25.73 7.16 21.52
CA GLY A 568 25.45 6.75 20.15
C GLY A 568 24.23 7.46 19.56
N SER A 569 24.29 7.87 18.28
CA SER A 569 23.15 8.46 17.56
C SER A 569 22.13 7.37 17.26
N LEU A 570 20.92 7.47 17.83
CA LEU A 570 19.84 6.50 17.61
C LEU A 570 18.52 7.23 17.33
N LEU A 571 17.88 6.90 16.21
CA LEU A 571 16.53 7.34 15.91
C LEU A 571 15.57 6.15 16.06
N ALA A 572 14.61 6.27 16.99
CA ALA A 572 13.58 5.26 17.25
C ALA A 572 12.20 5.84 17.00
N ILE A 573 11.45 5.20 16.09
CA ILE A 573 10.12 5.67 15.67
C ILE A 573 9.04 4.78 16.29
N CYS A 574 8.02 5.39 16.89
CA CYS A 574 6.75 4.78 17.33
C CYS A 574 6.98 3.52 18.22
N GLY A 575 6.72 2.31 17.71
CA GLY A 575 6.92 1.07 18.44
C GLY A 575 8.33 0.89 18.99
N SER A 576 9.34 1.28 18.25
CA SER A 576 10.73 1.27 18.72
C SER A 576 10.98 2.27 19.82
N TYR A 577 10.39 3.46 19.75
CA TYR A 577 10.46 4.45 20.84
C TYR A 577 9.86 3.87 22.13
N GLN A 578 8.70 3.21 22.05
CA GLN A 578 8.08 2.52 23.19
C GLN A 578 8.99 1.42 23.76
N LEU A 579 9.63 0.66 22.87
CA LEU A 579 10.52 -0.45 23.24
C LEU A 579 11.78 0.00 24.00
N LEU A 580 12.28 1.20 23.71
CA LEU A 580 13.42 1.78 24.45
C LEU A 580 13.06 2.15 25.89
N GLY A 581 11.78 2.41 26.20
CA GLY A 581 11.28 2.69 27.54
C GLY A 581 11.35 1.49 28.50
N ARG A 582 10.84 1.66 29.71
CA ARG A 582 10.83 0.58 30.73
C ARG A 582 9.80 -0.50 30.41
N SER A 583 8.66 -0.12 29.88
CA SER A 583 7.58 -1.03 29.50
C SER A 583 6.58 -0.34 28.58
N TYR A 584 5.84 -1.14 27.85
CA TYR A 584 4.68 -0.71 27.05
C TYR A 584 3.56 -1.73 27.13
N TYR A 585 2.36 -1.37 26.67
CA TYR A 585 1.20 -2.24 26.69
C TYR A 585 0.76 -2.61 25.28
N MET A 586 0.50 -3.91 25.10
CA MET A 586 -0.08 -4.48 23.89
C MET A 586 -1.40 -5.16 24.24
N GLY A 587 -2.52 -4.55 23.87
CA GLY A 587 -3.80 -4.95 24.45
C GLY A 587 -3.79 -4.76 25.97
N ASP A 588 -4.04 -5.82 26.71
CA ASP A 588 -4.00 -5.84 28.19
C ASP A 588 -2.67 -6.36 28.74
N ASP A 589 -1.77 -6.84 27.89
CA ASP A 589 -0.49 -7.42 28.31
C ASP A 589 0.57 -6.31 28.44
N ARG A 590 1.25 -6.30 29.60
CA ARG A 590 2.40 -5.43 29.86
C ARG A 590 3.66 -6.12 29.33
N ILE A 591 4.33 -5.48 28.40
CA ILE A 591 5.56 -5.95 27.77
C ILE A 591 6.74 -5.18 28.39
N GLU A 592 7.79 -5.91 28.76
CA GLU A 592 9.03 -5.31 29.25
C GLU A 592 9.76 -4.61 28.08
N GLY A 593 10.23 -3.39 28.32
CA GLY A 593 11.08 -2.65 27.40
C GLY A 593 12.55 -2.72 27.78
N LEU A 594 13.40 -2.07 27.00
CA LEU A 594 14.84 -2.05 27.26
C LEU A 594 15.22 -1.19 28.48
N GLY A 595 14.40 -0.22 28.87
CA GLY A 595 14.68 0.68 29.99
C GLY A 595 15.94 1.52 29.78
N VAL A 596 16.26 1.88 28.56
CA VAL A 596 17.43 2.70 28.21
C VAL A 596 17.08 4.19 28.16
N ILE A 597 15.79 4.51 28.15
CA ILE A 597 15.27 5.89 28.26
C ILE A 597 14.28 6.01 29.42
N ALA A 598 14.18 7.23 29.96
CA ALA A 598 13.35 7.56 31.13
C ALA A 598 11.87 7.78 30.74
N ALA A 599 11.21 6.71 30.26
CA ALA A 599 9.83 6.74 29.81
C ALA A 599 9.13 5.40 30.04
N GLU A 600 7.79 5.46 30.13
CA GLU A 600 6.91 4.29 30.14
C GLU A 600 5.72 4.55 29.23
N THR A 601 5.30 3.54 28.46
CA THR A 601 4.13 3.67 27.60
C THR A 601 2.96 2.88 28.17
N VAL A 602 1.83 3.53 28.39
CA VAL A 602 0.57 2.92 28.84
C VAL A 602 -0.43 2.84 27.71
N ARG A 603 -1.46 2.01 27.85
CA ARG A 603 -2.52 1.87 26.85
C ARG A 603 -3.39 3.13 26.82
N GLY A 604 -3.66 3.66 25.62
CA GLY A 604 -4.69 4.67 25.39
C GLY A 604 -6.08 4.06 25.22
N SER A 605 -7.12 4.90 25.36
CA SER A 605 -8.51 4.52 25.09
C SER A 605 -8.81 4.42 23.58
N ASP A 606 -8.04 5.10 22.77
CA ASP A 606 -8.17 5.29 21.33
C ASP A 606 -6.78 5.44 20.69
N ARG A 607 -6.71 5.54 19.38
CA ARG A 607 -5.45 5.85 18.67
C ARG A 607 -5.35 7.35 18.43
N LEU A 608 -4.16 7.91 18.61
CA LEU A 608 -3.81 9.23 18.10
C LEU A 608 -3.39 9.06 16.64
N ILE A 609 -4.11 9.70 15.73
CA ILE A 609 -3.88 9.59 14.28
C ILE A 609 -4.04 10.97 13.65
N GLY A 610 -3.02 11.46 12.95
CA GLY A 610 -3.11 12.70 12.22
C GLY A 610 -1.77 13.39 11.96
N ASN A 611 -1.86 14.54 11.28
CA ASN A 611 -0.70 15.38 11.07
C ASN A 611 -0.33 16.08 12.38
N VAL A 612 0.96 16.08 12.71
CA VAL A 612 1.52 16.67 13.92
C VAL A 612 2.73 17.53 13.58
N ALA A 613 2.93 18.58 14.35
CA ALA A 613 4.14 19.39 14.29
C ALA A 613 4.67 19.67 15.70
N VAL A 614 5.98 19.73 15.82
CA VAL A 614 6.70 19.76 17.10
C VAL A 614 7.69 20.92 17.10
N LYS A 615 7.46 21.89 17.97
CA LYS A 615 8.43 22.96 18.23
C LYS A 615 9.57 22.42 19.09
N THR A 616 10.78 22.55 18.58
CA THR A 616 11.99 21.98 19.19
C THR A 616 13.11 23.02 19.25
N ASP A 617 14.10 22.77 20.12
CA ASP A 617 15.34 23.57 20.16
C ASP A 617 16.40 23.09 19.16
N LEU A 618 16.15 21.97 18.44
CA LEU A 618 17.08 21.42 17.44
C LEU A 618 17.03 22.14 16.08
N ALA A 619 15.94 22.85 15.81
CA ALA A 619 15.74 23.57 14.56
C ALA A 619 14.94 24.85 14.75
N PRO A 620 15.09 25.87 13.88
CA PRO A 620 14.30 27.11 13.96
C PRO A 620 12.82 26.89 13.60
N GLU A 621 12.53 25.96 12.69
CA GLU A 621 11.18 25.59 12.29
C GLU A 621 10.73 24.31 13.01
N PRO A 622 9.41 24.13 13.28
CA PRO A 622 8.88 22.92 13.90
C PRO A 622 9.16 21.69 13.03
N PHE A 623 9.41 20.53 13.64
CA PHE A 623 9.41 19.27 12.88
C PHE A 623 7.99 18.84 12.57
N VAL A 624 7.76 18.32 11.37
CA VAL A 624 6.45 17.84 10.90
C VAL A 624 6.47 16.32 10.71
N GLY A 625 5.32 15.69 10.96
CA GLY A 625 5.14 14.26 10.74
C GLY A 625 3.67 13.85 10.79
N PHE A 626 3.45 12.55 10.74
CA PHE A 626 2.15 11.92 10.89
C PHE A 626 2.22 10.95 12.07
N GLU A 627 1.34 11.06 13.06
CA GLU A 627 1.28 10.13 14.17
C GLU A 627 0.18 9.08 13.96
N ASN A 628 0.44 7.84 14.37
CA ASN A 628 -0.55 6.76 14.37
C ASN A 628 -0.19 5.72 15.45
N HIS A 629 -0.58 5.97 16.68
CA HIS A 629 -0.24 5.09 17.80
C HIS A 629 -1.36 4.97 18.84
N GLY A 630 -1.48 3.79 19.46
CA GLY A 630 -2.42 3.50 20.55
C GLY A 630 -1.82 3.68 21.94
N GLY A 631 -0.49 3.67 22.07
CA GLY A 631 0.23 3.89 23.32
C GLY A 631 0.21 5.36 23.74
N ARG A 632 0.31 5.60 25.04
CA ARG A 632 0.52 6.93 25.65
C ARG A 632 1.83 6.89 26.40
N THR A 633 2.85 7.57 25.88
CA THR A 633 4.17 7.62 26.49
C THR A 633 4.22 8.72 27.55
N LEU A 634 4.57 8.32 28.75
CA LEU A 634 4.75 9.18 29.91
C LEU A 634 6.25 9.33 30.17
N LEU A 635 6.73 10.56 30.16
CA LEU A 635 8.11 10.89 30.46
C LEU A 635 8.31 11.02 31.97
N ASP A 636 9.48 10.60 32.49
CA ASP A 636 9.87 10.90 33.83
C ASP A 636 10.15 12.40 34.00
N ALA A 637 10.09 12.88 35.24
CA ALA A 637 10.20 14.32 35.53
C ALA A 637 11.54 14.95 35.11
N ASP A 638 12.59 14.15 35.00
CA ASP A 638 13.94 14.56 34.58
C ASP A 638 14.25 14.24 33.10
N ALA A 639 13.28 13.65 32.36
CA ALA A 639 13.43 13.38 30.92
C ALA A 639 13.25 14.67 30.13
N THR A 640 14.01 14.76 29.04
CA THR A 640 13.92 15.90 28.11
C THR A 640 13.04 15.50 26.90
N PRO A 641 11.88 16.14 26.67
CA PRO A 641 11.10 15.91 25.46
C PRO A 641 11.86 16.37 24.21
N LEU A 642 11.58 15.77 23.06
CA LEU A 642 12.07 16.25 21.76
C LEU A 642 11.56 17.67 21.52
N GLY A 643 10.33 17.94 21.92
CA GLY A 643 9.75 19.26 21.83
C GLY A 643 8.32 19.32 22.36
N THR A 644 7.65 20.41 22.00
CA THR A 644 6.24 20.64 22.33
C THR A 644 5.40 20.49 21.06
N SER A 645 4.38 19.63 21.10
CA SER A 645 3.40 19.53 20.02
C SER A 645 2.62 20.85 19.91
N ILE A 646 2.50 21.38 18.71
CA ILE A 646 1.71 22.58 18.45
C ILE A 646 0.24 22.26 18.15
N VAL A 647 -0.10 20.99 17.99
CA VAL A 647 -1.46 20.50 17.77
C VAL A 647 -2.00 19.91 19.08
N THR A 648 -3.08 20.46 19.59
CA THR A 648 -3.68 19.99 20.84
C THR A 648 -4.19 18.56 20.72
N GLY A 649 -3.93 17.74 21.75
CA GLY A 649 -4.39 16.35 21.78
C GLY A 649 -3.52 15.38 20.97
N THR A 650 -2.30 15.78 20.63
CA THR A 650 -1.31 14.96 19.88
C THR A 650 -0.02 14.79 20.67
N GLY A 651 0.95 14.08 20.10
CA GLY A 651 2.26 13.84 20.69
C GLY A 651 2.29 12.62 21.62
N ASN A 652 3.18 12.61 22.62
CA ASN A 652 3.48 11.46 23.46
C ASN A 652 2.22 10.80 24.07
N ASN A 653 1.27 11.59 24.56
CA ASN A 653 0.09 11.07 25.25
C ASN A 653 -1.20 11.86 24.96
N GLY A 654 -1.12 12.98 24.25
CA GLY A 654 -2.26 13.83 23.92
C GLY A 654 -2.68 14.81 25.02
N ASP A 655 -2.07 14.74 26.19
CA ASP A 655 -2.49 15.50 27.40
C ASP A 655 -1.46 16.54 27.85
N ASP A 656 -0.16 16.19 27.89
CA ASP A 656 0.89 17.04 28.44
C ASP A 656 1.50 18.03 27.42
N GLY A 657 1.15 17.88 26.15
CA GLY A 657 1.64 18.72 25.07
C GLY A 657 3.10 18.45 24.66
N PHE A 658 3.71 17.40 25.15
CA PHE A 658 5.06 17.00 24.75
C PHE A 658 5.01 15.97 23.60
N GLU A 659 6.06 16.00 22.78
CA GLU A 659 6.31 14.98 21.77
C GLU A 659 7.76 14.51 21.85
N GLY A 660 7.92 13.16 21.72
CA GLY A 660 9.20 12.50 21.68
C GLY A 660 10.04 12.65 22.96
N LEU A 661 11.29 12.22 22.84
CA LEU A 661 12.30 12.32 23.90
C LEU A 661 13.68 12.47 23.27
N ILE A 662 14.54 13.24 23.93
CA ILE A 662 15.98 13.28 23.67
C ILE A 662 16.72 12.78 24.88
N TYR A 663 17.64 11.82 24.69
CA TYR A 663 18.56 11.36 25.71
C TYR A 663 19.93 11.10 25.10
N LYS A 664 20.94 11.94 25.43
CA LYS A 664 22.26 11.88 24.78
C LYS A 664 22.11 11.98 23.24
N GLY A 665 22.51 10.97 22.50
CA GLY A 665 22.33 10.86 21.05
C GLY A 665 21.03 10.18 20.60
N VAL A 666 20.15 9.80 21.53
CA VAL A 666 18.89 9.11 21.22
C VAL A 666 17.79 10.13 20.97
N ILE A 667 17.06 9.92 19.87
CA ILE A 667 15.78 10.57 19.59
C ILE A 667 14.72 9.49 19.48
N GLY A 668 13.76 9.49 20.40
CA GLY A 668 12.51 8.72 20.33
C GLY A 668 11.38 9.63 19.92
N THR A 669 10.53 9.22 18.97
CA THR A 669 9.45 10.09 18.43
C THR A 669 8.31 9.27 17.86
N TYR A 670 7.12 9.86 17.78
CA TYR A 670 5.96 9.35 17.05
C TYR A 670 5.82 9.94 15.63
N LEU A 671 6.78 10.76 15.19
CA LEU A 671 6.78 11.35 13.87
C LEU A 671 7.09 10.29 12.80
N HIS A 672 6.05 9.84 12.11
CA HIS A 672 6.15 9.03 10.90
C HIS A 672 6.16 9.90 9.64
N GLY A 673 6.34 9.23 8.49
CA GLY A 673 6.05 9.82 7.25
C GLY A 673 7.12 9.91 6.16
N PRO A 674 8.31 9.26 6.21
CA PRO A 674 9.32 9.21 7.28
C PRO A 674 9.72 10.61 7.77
N ALA A 675 10.27 10.71 8.96
CA ALA A 675 10.53 12.00 9.60
C ALA A 675 11.59 12.82 8.87
N LEU A 676 12.72 12.21 8.49
CA LEU A 676 13.91 12.93 8.02
C LEU A 676 13.76 13.65 6.68
N PRO A 677 13.06 13.10 5.66
CA PRO A 677 12.96 13.79 4.36
C PRO A 677 12.27 15.17 4.40
N LYS A 678 11.37 15.40 5.35
CA LYS A 678 10.67 16.69 5.52
C LYS A 678 11.23 17.54 6.64
N ASN A 679 12.21 17.01 7.37
CA ASN A 679 12.91 17.70 8.45
C ASN A 679 14.42 17.52 8.25
N PRO A 680 14.99 18.17 7.21
CA PRO A 680 16.39 17.99 6.84
C PRO A 680 17.36 18.38 7.97
N GLU A 681 16.97 19.29 8.85
CA GLU A 681 17.75 19.71 10.01
C GLU A 681 17.92 18.55 11.03
N LEU A 682 16.89 17.71 11.19
CA LEU A 682 16.96 16.53 12.05
C LEU A 682 17.91 15.47 11.47
N ALA A 683 17.89 15.28 10.15
CA ALA A 683 18.84 14.38 9.48
C ALA A 683 20.28 14.89 9.63
N ASP A 684 20.49 16.17 9.43
CA ASP A 684 21.81 16.79 9.58
C ASP A 684 22.28 16.80 11.03
N TRP A 685 21.38 16.95 12.00
CA TRP A 685 21.72 16.80 13.41
C TRP A 685 22.24 15.39 13.73
N LEU A 686 21.57 14.34 13.24
CA LEU A 686 22.01 12.95 13.45
C LEU A 686 23.39 12.70 12.84
N ILE A 687 23.63 13.18 11.62
CA ILE A 687 24.94 13.04 10.94
C ILE A 687 26.02 13.82 11.70
N THR A 688 25.73 15.06 12.09
CA THR A 688 26.67 15.91 12.86
C THR A 688 27.06 15.24 14.16
N HIS A 689 26.08 14.81 14.96
CA HIS A 689 26.29 14.15 16.23
C HIS A 689 27.13 12.86 16.10
N ALA A 690 26.87 12.06 15.05
CA ALA A 690 27.65 10.86 14.75
C ALA A 690 29.11 11.17 14.42
N LEU A 691 29.38 12.23 13.62
CA LEU A 691 30.74 12.67 13.28
C LEU A 691 31.47 13.28 14.50
N GLU A 692 30.77 14.04 15.33
CA GLU A 692 31.32 14.58 16.59
C GLU A 692 31.72 13.46 17.55
N ARG A 693 30.85 12.46 17.74
CA ARG A 693 31.13 11.32 18.60
C ARG A 693 32.33 10.50 18.12
N ARG A 694 32.52 10.35 16.81
CA ARG A 694 33.74 9.70 16.24
C ARG A 694 35.01 10.40 16.70
N GLY A 695 35.02 11.72 16.69
CA GLY A 695 36.12 12.56 17.20
C GLY A 695 37.47 12.38 16.50
N ASP A 696 37.55 11.58 15.41
CA ASP A 696 38.77 11.50 14.62
C ASP A 696 38.94 12.76 13.74
N ALA A 697 40.20 13.06 13.40
CA ALA A 697 40.52 14.30 12.68
C ALA A 697 39.81 14.43 11.32
N GLN A 698 39.56 13.31 10.64
CA GLN A 698 38.89 13.28 9.34
C GLN A 698 37.39 13.56 9.48
N ALA A 699 36.72 12.95 10.47
CA ALA A 699 35.33 13.22 10.78
C ALA A 699 35.11 14.67 11.23
N THR A 700 35.98 15.18 12.13
CA THR A 700 35.92 16.57 12.61
C THR A 700 36.12 17.59 11.47
N ALA A 701 36.93 17.27 10.47
CA ALA A 701 37.17 18.15 9.31
C ALA A 701 35.95 18.32 8.41
N LEU A 702 34.92 17.47 8.55
CA LEU A 702 33.64 17.59 7.82
C LEU A 702 32.63 18.52 8.51
N LEU A 703 32.97 19.01 9.71
CA LEU A 703 32.07 19.87 10.48
C LEU A 703 32.49 21.36 10.39
N PRO A 704 31.52 22.30 10.30
CA PRO A 704 30.09 22.05 10.12
C PRO A 704 29.77 21.41 8.77
N LEU A 705 28.69 20.66 8.71
CA LEU A 705 28.25 20.02 7.45
C LEU A 705 28.06 21.05 6.33
N LYS A 706 28.50 20.71 5.12
CA LYS A 706 28.24 21.53 3.94
C LYS A 706 26.72 21.66 3.72
N PRO A 707 26.16 22.88 3.58
CA PRO A 707 24.74 23.05 3.25
C PRO A 707 24.36 22.34 1.95
N LEU A 708 23.16 21.78 1.92
CA LEU A 708 22.51 21.22 0.72
C LEU A 708 21.41 22.16 0.24
N ASP A 709 20.98 21.96 -0.99
CA ASP A 709 19.76 22.58 -1.49
C ASP A 709 18.55 21.77 -0.98
N ASP A 710 17.90 22.25 0.07
CA ASP A 710 16.75 21.65 0.71
C ASP A 710 15.41 22.31 0.26
N THR A 711 15.40 22.96 -0.92
CA THR A 711 14.21 23.67 -1.44
C THR A 711 12.97 22.76 -1.52
N TYR A 712 13.13 21.51 -1.99
CA TYR A 712 12.02 20.57 -2.10
C TYR A 712 11.57 20.05 -0.73
N GLU A 713 12.50 19.76 0.16
CA GLU A 713 12.27 19.35 1.53
C GLU A 713 11.44 20.40 2.29
N HIS A 714 11.88 21.66 2.22
CA HIS A 714 11.17 22.78 2.84
C HIS A 714 9.79 23.03 2.20
N ALA A 715 9.66 22.88 0.88
CA ALA A 715 8.35 22.97 0.23
C ALA A 715 7.37 21.87 0.69
N ALA A 716 7.86 20.64 0.91
CA ALA A 716 7.05 19.55 1.45
C ALA A 716 6.74 19.75 2.93
N HIS A 717 7.69 20.29 3.71
CA HIS A 717 7.48 20.70 5.09
C HIS A 717 6.37 21.75 5.19
N ASP A 718 6.45 22.85 4.39
CA ASP A 718 5.46 23.92 4.37
C ASP A 718 4.07 23.43 3.93
N ALA A 719 4.05 22.47 3.00
CA ALA A 719 2.80 21.80 2.59
C ALA A 719 2.20 21.00 3.75
N ALA A 720 3.02 20.24 4.50
CA ALA A 720 2.58 19.49 5.66
C ALA A 720 2.06 20.40 6.79
N MET A 721 2.71 21.54 7.04
CA MET A 721 2.26 22.55 8.00
C MET A 721 0.85 23.09 7.68
N LYS A 722 0.47 23.18 6.40
CA LYS A 722 -0.88 23.61 5.98
C LYS A 722 -1.97 22.54 6.18
N LEU A 723 -1.57 21.30 6.42
CA LEU A 723 -2.49 20.19 6.67
C LEU A 723 -2.76 19.98 8.17
N LEU A 724 -2.16 20.76 9.04
CA LEU A 724 -2.45 20.72 10.47
C LEU A 724 -3.89 21.15 10.72
N PRO A 725 -4.62 20.51 11.68
CA PRO A 725 -6.02 20.78 11.98
C PRO A 725 -6.25 22.19 12.57
#